data_4795a5f94603910ecd7e3ebdf86fe6e4
#
_entry.id   4795a5f94603910ecd7e3ebdf86fe6e4
#
_cell.length_a   1.000
_cell.length_b   1.000
_cell.length_c   1.000
_cell.angle_alpha   90.00
_cell.angle_beta   90.00
_cell.angle_gamma   90.00
#
_symmetry.space_group_name_H-M   'P 1'
#
loop_
_entity.id
_entity.type
_entity.pdbx_description
1 polymer ?
#
loop_
_entity_poly.entity_id
_entity_poly.type
_entity_poly.pdbx_seq_one_letter_code
_entity_poly.pdbx_strand_id
1 'polypeptide(L)'
;MKHETKRTILRTLLASLAIVAATCAVLYASDLLTSPISSKTPPAGIPAAGEQLHALIVRTRGNADFPSAPGLSAKQQRAQLDEIAAFAGEYGYNAVFFEAVPSCDALYRSSILPSSAYWMGEQGAFAFFDPLDYLVNVCKESGIQVYAMIDPFAVSAEDLAESSPASKNPEWIAADGRFNPTELGVQQLAGSVAAELATRYDIAGIVLEGVEPAGFAAVDNYMAALSETATQVRSALRLKEGQRLGMLLPSSASPSAAALAESGALDFAVPDLAGLTEQELPSVLAVWQTSGVPYYPLYIASDDTAFTHLADAILYQERTSGSGLVVSSFSALHTDSRAAAYSLAASFAQTEQANMPDLTYSTEFAVTRPTETLTVGSDWESYFITGTSDPSLPVFYNGAEIARSPSGLWGVLVNVPYGTNTYTFTQGGVNKTATIVRNQPSASAAISAIVKSSVYPSNAEAVLPGQSLKLSCTAPGGGTVTASVGGLAATLEPVAQAADGVAVTYQATIDVSSLAQDGEVKNIGPVTYTLEYGGVNSEQQSAGDVYACGNGARPVAVMKTFIVPVNANAADDGEYATILKEDCVDYITENVGGYYHLSSGGYVLKGAVDILEGSQTAETNASSLSLEQTDKGEKLTIRGTARPAFDGAMDDGSVTVRLYNVTGFENLSTAALESKLCSSIESSTEQNTVTLTFHLNEGVRLLGWDVRFNDNDTVIYLKQRPTLDRASAKPLSGITVALDPGHGGDDPGAAGVPGQNGPFENILNLADSYAIESRLTALGAKVHVLHNNENMTLNERVELAEQFDADMFISSHHNSLSETVDSNEVSGIEVYYYNDQSELLAEKIGWSLAEDTGRKLRFTEQSWYRVTMMTGCPAVLVESGYICNPTEYEEIADEYAMFKYGNAVADAVLQYFAA
;
A
#
# COMPACT_ATOMS: atom_id res chain seq x y z
N MET A 1 -35.67 -66.97 4.52
CA MET A 1 -34.70 -66.14 3.73
C MET A 1 -35.02 -64.65 3.72
N LYS A 2 -36.20 -64.14 3.57
CA LYS A 2 -36.43 -62.67 3.48
C LYS A 2 -36.34 -61.88 4.82
N HIS A 3 -36.37 -62.55 5.97
CA HIS A 3 -36.29 -61.88 7.28
C HIS A 3 -34.84 -61.75 7.79
N GLU A 4 -33.97 -62.68 7.46
CA GLU A 4 -32.57 -62.64 7.89
C GLU A 4 -31.75 -61.62 7.05
N THR A 5 -32.05 -61.52 5.76
CA THR A 5 -31.39 -60.53 4.87
C THR A 5 -31.72 -59.10 5.33
N LYS A 6 -32.94 -58.81 5.76
CA LYS A 6 -33.28 -57.46 6.29
C LYS A 6 -32.60 -57.15 7.62
N ARG A 7 -32.44 -58.13 8.51
CA ARG A 7 -31.70 -57.94 9.77
C ARG A 7 -30.20 -57.72 9.54
N THR A 8 -29.59 -58.42 8.57
CA THR A 8 -28.20 -58.26 8.21
C THR A 8 -27.97 -56.89 7.57
N ILE A 9 -28.81 -56.45 6.65
CA ILE A 9 -28.74 -55.10 6.05
C ILE A 9 -28.91 -54.02 7.10
N LEU A 10 -29.84 -54.13 8.02
CA LEU A 10 -30.07 -53.15 9.07
C LEU A 10 -28.87 -53.10 10.05
N ARG A 11 -28.25 -54.26 10.40
CA ARG A 11 -27.03 -54.31 11.21
C ARG A 11 -25.82 -53.72 10.53
N THR A 12 -25.66 -53.93 9.23
CA THR A 12 -24.61 -53.34 8.43
C THR A 12 -24.78 -51.81 8.32
N LEU A 13 -26.03 -51.33 8.09
CA LEU A 13 -26.34 -49.91 8.08
C LEU A 13 -26.10 -49.24 9.44
N LEU A 14 -26.49 -49.86 10.53
CA LEU A 14 -26.24 -49.36 11.90
C LEU A 14 -24.75 -49.36 12.25
N ALA A 15 -24.01 -50.40 11.81
CA ALA A 15 -22.53 -50.40 11.97
C ALA A 15 -21.84 -49.32 11.13
N SER A 16 -22.29 -49.12 9.89
CA SER A 16 -21.77 -48.04 9.03
C SER A 16 -22.09 -46.66 9.63
N LEU A 17 -23.28 -46.46 10.16
CA LEU A 17 -23.68 -45.21 10.81
C LEU A 17 -22.87 -44.94 12.09
N ALA A 18 -22.59 -46.02 12.88
CA ALA A 18 -21.73 -45.92 14.07
C ALA A 18 -20.28 -45.62 13.71
N ILE A 19 -19.76 -46.16 12.61
CA ILE A 19 -18.40 -45.86 12.11
C ILE A 19 -18.34 -44.41 11.62
N VAL A 20 -19.34 -43.94 10.87
CA VAL A 20 -19.39 -42.52 10.43
C VAL A 20 -19.53 -41.61 11.63
N ALA A 21 -20.34 -41.89 12.61
CA ALA A 21 -20.46 -41.11 13.84
C ALA A 21 -19.16 -41.10 14.66
N ALA A 22 -18.46 -42.24 14.75
CA ALA A 22 -17.16 -42.32 15.39
C ALA A 22 -16.08 -41.58 14.62
N THR A 23 -16.08 -41.59 13.27
CA THR A 23 -15.15 -40.86 12.43
C THR A 23 -15.44 -39.36 12.53
N CYS A 24 -16.70 -38.94 12.52
CA CYS A 24 -17.08 -37.54 12.76
C CYS A 24 -16.68 -37.06 14.17
N ALA A 25 -16.85 -37.90 15.19
CA ALA A 25 -16.41 -37.57 16.54
C ALA A 25 -14.89 -37.49 16.68
N VAL A 26 -14.14 -38.31 15.94
CA VAL A 26 -12.67 -38.27 15.89
C VAL A 26 -12.19 -37.06 15.11
N LEU A 27 -12.84 -36.72 13.99
CA LEU A 27 -12.54 -35.50 13.22
C LEU A 27 -12.90 -34.25 14.03
N TYR A 28 -14.03 -34.24 14.74
CA TYR A 28 -14.41 -33.14 15.62
C TYR A 28 -13.46 -33.03 16.83
N ALA A 29 -12.98 -34.14 17.38
CA ALA A 29 -11.97 -34.12 18.43
C ALA A 29 -10.57 -33.77 17.91
N SER A 30 -10.23 -34.12 16.65
CA SER A 30 -8.98 -33.70 16.03
C SER A 30 -9.00 -32.21 15.66
N ASP A 31 -10.12 -31.66 15.20
CA ASP A 31 -10.31 -30.22 15.02
C ASP A 31 -10.24 -29.45 16.34
N LEU A 32 -10.77 -30.03 17.43
CA LEU A 32 -10.64 -29.45 18.78
C LEU A 32 -9.21 -29.56 19.34
N LEU A 33 -8.39 -30.50 18.84
CA LEU A 33 -7.01 -30.74 19.30
C LEU A 33 -5.97 -30.09 18.35
N THR A 34 -6.36 -29.77 17.11
CA THR A 34 -5.48 -29.13 16.10
C THR A 34 -5.90 -27.70 15.75
N SER A 35 -7.07 -27.25 16.16
CA SER A 35 -7.28 -25.81 16.25
C SER A 35 -6.20 -25.32 17.22
N PRO A 36 -5.36 -24.33 16.86
CA PRO A 36 -4.62 -23.64 17.86
C PRO A 36 -5.71 -23.26 18.88
N ILE A 37 -5.54 -23.69 20.12
CA ILE A 37 -6.26 -23.14 21.23
C ILE A 37 -6.06 -21.66 21.01
N SER A 38 -7.08 -20.97 20.48
CA SER A 38 -7.23 -19.56 20.72
C SER A 38 -6.97 -19.50 22.21
N SER A 39 -5.77 -19.07 22.58
CA SER A 39 -5.48 -18.73 23.94
C SER A 39 -6.59 -17.72 24.24
N LYS A 40 -7.66 -18.16 24.93
CA LYS A 40 -8.48 -17.21 25.64
C LYS A 40 -7.46 -16.46 26.46
N THR A 41 -7.19 -15.25 26.02
CA THR A 41 -6.33 -14.32 26.74
C THR A 41 -6.80 -14.45 28.18
N PRO A 42 -5.92 -14.76 29.15
CA PRO A 42 -6.31 -14.78 30.54
C PRO A 42 -7.07 -13.47 30.78
N PRO A 43 -8.11 -13.43 31.60
CA PRO A 43 -8.87 -12.23 31.88
C PRO A 43 -7.85 -11.12 32.07
N ALA A 44 -7.97 -10.05 31.30
CA ALA A 44 -6.93 -9.06 31.10
C ALA A 44 -6.39 -8.66 32.46
N GLY A 45 -5.22 -9.17 32.78
CA GLY A 45 -4.43 -8.67 33.90
C GLY A 45 -4.14 -7.20 33.59
N ILE A 46 -3.96 -6.41 34.59
CA ILE A 46 -3.46 -5.03 34.47
C ILE A 46 -2.24 -5.08 33.55
N PRO A 47 -2.16 -4.23 32.51
CA PRO A 47 -0.97 -4.20 31.68
C PRO A 47 0.26 -4.12 32.59
N ALA A 48 1.17 -5.08 32.47
CA ALA A 48 2.43 -5.05 33.18
C ALA A 48 3.20 -3.79 32.76
N ALA A 49 4.10 -3.28 33.58
CA ALA A 49 4.95 -2.16 33.16
C ALA A 49 5.66 -2.56 31.86
N GLY A 50 5.25 -1.95 30.74
CA GLY A 50 5.71 -2.30 29.37
C GLY A 50 4.62 -2.84 28.44
N GLU A 51 3.39 -3.09 28.87
CA GLU A 51 2.26 -3.37 27.99
C GLU A 51 1.61 -2.06 27.50
N GLN A 52 1.28 -2.02 26.22
CA GLN A 52 0.62 -0.86 25.60
C GLN A 52 -0.81 -0.69 26.15
N LEU A 53 -1.19 0.51 26.54
CA LEU A 53 -2.53 0.88 26.98
C LEU A 53 -3.21 1.73 25.92
N HIS A 54 -4.19 1.20 25.23
CA HIS A 54 -5.02 1.93 24.28
C HIS A 54 -6.39 2.17 24.94
N ALA A 55 -6.62 3.39 25.42
CA ALA A 55 -7.82 3.69 26.19
C ALA A 55 -8.76 4.68 25.46
N LEU A 56 -10.07 4.39 25.54
CA LEU A 56 -11.14 5.24 25.05
C LEU A 56 -11.77 5.97 26.23
N ILE A 57 -11.85 7.32 26.20
CA ILE A 57 -12.60 8.08 27.19
C ILE A 57 -14.08 8.10 26.83
N VAL A 58 -14.91 7.84 27.84
CA VAL A 58 -16.37 7.99 27.79
C VAL A 58 -16.77 9.10 28.75
N ARG A 59 -17.14 10.26 28.19
CA ARG A 59 -17.55 11.45 28.92
C ARG A 59 -19.03 11.37 29.32
N THR A 60 -19.32 11.69 30.55
CA THR A 60 -20.70 11.69 31.06
C THR A 60 -21.21 13.10 31.37
N ARG A 61 -20.30 14.02 31.66
CA ARG A 61 -20.62 15.43 31.87
C ARG A 61 -21.25 16.03 30.62
N GLY A 62 -22.40 16.67 30.81
CA GLY A 62 -23.14 17.27 29.71
C GLY A 62 -23.80 16.26 28.77
N ASN A 63 -23.87 14.99 29.14
CA ASN A 63 -24.36 13.91 28.26
C ASN A 63 -23.59 13.82 26.95
N ALA A 64 -22.27 14.04 26.99
CA ALA A 64 -21.44 14.07 25.80
C ALA A 64 -21.38 12.71 25.11
N ASP A 65 -21.05 11.63 25.83
CA ASP A 65 -20.98 10.27 25.31
C ASP A 65 -22.04 9.34 25.93
N PHE A 66 -22.22 9.42 27.27
CA PHE A 66 -23.16 8.55 28.00
C PHE A 66 -23.71 9.24 29.27
N PRO A 67 -25.02 9.05 29.58
CA PRO A 67 -26.06 8.64 28.63
C PRO A 67 -26.33 9.75 27.61
N SER A 68 -26.86 9.43 26.44
CA SER A 68 -27.14 10.43 25.39
C SER A 68 -28.22 11.46 25.79
N ALA A 69 -28.94 11.20 26.86
CA ALA A 69 -29.87 12.14 27.50
C ALA A 69 -30.14 11.68 28.94
N PRO A 70 -30.46 12.62 29.85
CA PRO A 70 -30.83 12.26 31.22
C PRO A 70 -32.17 11.48 31.29
N GLY A 71 -32.30 10.62 32.29
CA GLY A 71 -33.55 9.91 32.57
C GLY A 71 -33.91 8.80 31.61
N LEU A 72 -33.00 8.31 30.82
CA LEU A 72 -33.19 7.16 29.94
C LEU A 72 -33.50 5.88 30.72
N SER A 73 -34.35 5.00 30.13
CA SER A 73 -34.65 3.72 30.72
C SER A 73 -33.39 2.82 30.81
N ALA A 74 -33.40 1.88 31.76
CA ALA A 74 -32.28 0.93 31.92
C ALA A 74 -31.99 0.12 30.64
N LYS A 75 -33.03 -0.16 29.80
CA LYS A 75 -32.85 -0.82 28.51
C LYS A 75 -32.07 0.04 27.52
N GLN A 76 -32.38 1.33 27.44
CA GLN A 76 -31.69 2.24 26.53
C GLN A 76 -30.24 2.48 26.99
N GLN A 77 -30.04 2.63 28.30
CA GLN A 77 -28.69 2.79 28.87
C GLN A 77 -27.82 1.55 28.61
N ARG A 78 -28.36 0.32 28.79
CA ARG A 78 -27.65 -0.89 28.45
C ARG A 78 -27.24 -0.94 26.97
N ALA A 79 -28.16 -0.62 26.07
CA ALA A 79 -27.88 -0.62 24.64
C ALA A 79 -26.73 0.33 24.28
N GLN A 80 -26.66 1.51 24.93
CA GLN A 80 -25.55 2.45 24.72
C GLN A 80 -24.23 1.92 25.30
N LEU A 81 -24.26 1.28 26.48
CA LEU A 81 -23.06 0.69 27.06
C LEU A 81 -22.57 -0.55 26.29
N ASP A 82 -23.49 -1.36 25.75
CA ASP A 82 -23.17 -2.45 24.83
C ASP A 82 -22.48 -1.91 23.56
N GLU A 83 -22.97 -0.79 23.02
CA GLU A 83 -22.42 -0.11 21.86
C GLU A 83 -21.00 0.43 22.12
N ILE A 84 -20.79 1.05 23.28
CA ILE A 84 -19.47 1.55 23.73
C ILE A 84 -18.47 0.39 23.83
N ALA A 85 -18.85 -0.71 24.50
CA ALA A 85 -17.99 -1.86 24.69
C ALA A 85 -17.67 -2.56 23.36
N ALA A 86 -18.67 -2.71 22.48
CA ALA A 86 -18.50 -3.27 21.14
C ALA A 86 -17.56 -2.41 20.31
N PHE A 87 -17.76 -1.09 20.30
CA PHE A 87 -16.90 -0.14 19.61
C PHE A 87 -15.45 -0.24 20.09
N ALA A 88 -15.23 -0.22 21.40
CA ALA A 88 -13.89 -0.30 21.96
C ALA A 88 -13.18 -1.61 21.54
N GLY A 89 -13.88 -2.74 21.56
CA GLY A 89 -13.33 -4.04 21.14
C GLY A 89 -13.08 -4.11 19.62
N GLU A 90 -14.00 -3.57 18.82
CA GLU A 90 -13.92 -3.55 17.36
C GLU A 90 -12.73 -2.74 16.86
N TYR A 91 -12.43 -1.61 17.52
CA TYR A 91 -11.38 -0.67 17.13
C TYR A 91 -10.08 -0.81 17.92
N GLY A 92 -9.88 -1.93 18.63
CA GLY A 92 -8.59 -2.28 19.23
C GLY A 92 -8.27 -1.59 20.54
N TYR A 93 -9.23 -0.93 21.19
CA TYR A 93 -9.05 -0.39 22.53
C TYR A 93 -9.05 -1.54 23.55
N ASN A 94 -8.05 -1.54 24.44
CA ASN A 94 -7.96 -2.51 25.54
C ASN A 94 -8.39 -1.91 26.91
N ALA A 95 -8.76 -0.62 26.93
CA ALA A 95 -9.27 0.03 28.13
C ALA A 95 -10.37 1.06 27.78
N VAL A 96 -11.29 1.26 28.74
CA VAL A 96 -12.27 2.35 28.77
C VAL A 96 -12.07 3.17 30.02
N PHE A 97 -11.88 4.47 29.88
CA PHE A 97 -11.87 5.45 30.95
C PHE A 97 -13.25 6.06 31.07
N PHE A 98 -14.05 5.60 32.02
CA PHE A 98 -15.44 6.01 32.21
C PHE A 98 -15.53 7.12 33.26
N GLU A 99 -16.07 8.29 32.89
CA GLU A 99 -16.25 9.42 33.80
C GLU A 99 -17.39 9.10 34.81
N ALA A 100 -16.99 8.46 35.92
CA ALA A 100 -17.92 7.93 36.92
C ALA A 100 -18.35 9.01 37.97
N VAL A 101 -17.52 10.04 38.19
CA VAL A 101 -17.78 11.13 39.14
C VAL A 101 -17.46 12.47 38.49
N PRO A 102 -18.39 13.04 37.71
CA PRO A 102 -18.15 14.28 36.99
C PRO A 102 -18.23 15.56 37.86
N SER A 103 -19.05 15.62 38.92
CA SER A 103 -19.34 16.88 39.61
C SER A 103 -19.83 16.66 41.06
N CYS A 104 -19.10 15.98 41.91
CA CYS A 104 -19.52 15.59 43.28
C CYS A 104 -20.86 14.82 43.28
N ASP A 105 -21.10 14.07 42.23
CA ASP A 105 -22.21 13.16 42.03
C ASP A 105 -21.75 11.91 41.27
N ALA A 106 -22.54 10.88 41.17
CA ALA A 106 -22.10 9.58 40.64
C ALA A 106 -22.98 9.07 39.50
N LEU A 107 -22.32 8.46 38.50
CA LEU A 107 -22.96 7.63 37.48
C LEU A 107 -22.84 6.13 37.84
N TYR A 108 -22.95 5.81 39.10
CA TYR A 108 -23.04 4.48 39.66
C TYR A 108 -23.88 4.55 40.96
N ARG A 109 -24.28 3.42 41.52
CA ARG A 109 -25.06 3.40 42.74
C ARG A 109 -24.14 3.61 43.94
N SER A 110 -23.82 4.86 44.24
CA SER A 110 -22.98 5.28 45.38
C SER A 110 -23.76 5.30 46.69
N SER A 111 -23.06 5.00 47.80
CA SER A 111 -23.54 5.22 49.17
C SER A 111 -23.03 6.54 49.73
N ILE A 112 -22.13 7.23 49.04
CA ILE A 112 -21.43 8.43 49.47
C ILE A 112 -21.96 9.67 48.71
N LEU A 113 -22.09 9.54 47.40
CA LEU A 113 -22.48 10.56 46.46
C LEU A 113 -23.95 10.42 46.01
N PRO A 114 -24.68 11.52 45.74
CA PRO A 114 -25.97 11.45 45.06
C PRO A 114 -25.80 10.96 43.63
N SER A 115 -26.82 10.35 43.03
CA SER A 115 -26.87 10.10 41.60
C SER A 115 -26.74 11.37 40.78
N SER A 116 -26.00 11.33 39.66
CA SER A 116 -25.79 12.50 38.80
C SER A 116 -27.09 12.93 38.10
N ALA A 117 -27.29 14.27 37.98
CA ALA A 117 -28.33 14.82 37.15
C ALA A 117 -28.18 14.49 35.67
N TYR A 118 -26.96 14.34 35.17
CA TYR A 118 -26.68 13.89 33.80
C TYR A 118 -27.20 12.49 33.55
N TRP A 119 -27.26 11.64 34.59
CA TRP A 119 -27.80 10.30 34.53
C TRP A 119 -29.32 10.25 34.73
N MET A 120 -29.80 10.86 35.82
CA MET A 120 -31.16 10.69 36.28
C MET A 120 -32.11 11.87 35.97
N GLY A 121 -31.56 12.98 35.45
CA GLY A 121 -32.31 14.24 35.20
C GLY A 121 -32.42 15.14 36.42
N GLU A 122 -32.26 14.61 37.64
CA GLU A 122 -32.25 15.31 38.90
C GLU A 122 -31.19 14.69 39.80
N GLN A 123 -30.36 15.51 40.46
CA GLN A 123 -29.33 14.99 41.33
C GLN A 123 -29.93 14.35 42.59
N GLY A 124 -29.52 13.11 42.88
CA GLY A 124 -30.03 12.35 44.02
C GLY A 124 -31.31 11.58 43.76
N ALA A 125 -31.81 11.54 42.53
CA ALA A 125 -32.93 10.71 42.13
C ALA A 125 -32.60 9.22 42.31
N PHE A 126 -33.58 8.39 42.62
CA PHE A 126 -33.37 6.96 42.87
C PHE A 126 -33.05 6.20 41.60
N ALA A 127 -31.91 5.53 41.57
CA ALA A 127 -31.44 4.74 40.42
C ALA A 127 -31.69 3.24 40.59
N PHE A 128 -32.44 2.63 39.66
CA PHE A 128 -32.70 1.15 39.63
C PHE A 128 -31.62 0.38 38.91
N PHE A 129 -30.81 1.00 38.09
CA PHE A 129 -29.77 0.43 37.26
C PHE A 129 -28.38 0.93 37.73
N ASP A 130 -27.34 0.21 37.56
CA ASP A 130 -25.98 0.63 37.85
C ASP A 130 -25.15 0.58 36.54
N PRO A 131 -24.90 1.74 35.91
CA PRO A 131 -24.21 1.81 34.64
C PRO A 131 -22.76 1.30 34.71
N LEU A 132 -22.04 1.66 35.79
CA LEU A 132 -20.63 1.24 35.94
C LEU A 132 -20.50 -0.26 36.12
N ASP A 133 -21.36 -0.88 36.96
CA ASP A 133 -21.39 -2.32 37.14
C ASP A 133 -21.65 -3.04 35.83
N TYR A 134 -22.60 -2.55 35.04
CA TYR A 134 -22.95 -3.11 33.73
C TYR A 134 -21.79 -2.98 32.75
N LEU A 135 -21.20 -1.80 32.61
CA LEU A 135 -20.08 -1.54 31.69
C LEU A 135 -18.87 -2.42 32.05
N VAL A 136 -18.50 -2.50 33.33
CA VAL A 136 -17.40 -3.36 33.78
C VAL A 136 -17.60 -4.81 33.36
N ASN A 137 -18.83 -5.33 33.51
CA ASN A 137 -19.12 -6.73 33.15
C ASN A 137 -19.08 -6.96 31.62
N VAL A 138 -19.64 -6.07 30.81
CA VAL A 138 -19.66 -6.19 29.35
C VAL A 138 -18.23 -6.04 28.79
N CYS A 139 -17.48 -5.05 29.26
CA CYS A 139 -16.08 -4.86 28.87
C CYS A 139 -15.19 -6.07 29.23
N LYS A 140 -15.43 -6.67 30.41
CA LYS A 140 -14.69 -7.85 30.85
C LYS A 140 -14.87 -9.05 29.93
N GLU A 141 -16.06 -9.26 29.37
CA GLU A 141 -16.34 -10.33 28.41
C GLU A 141 -15.51 -10.18 27.14
N SER A 142 -15.16 -8.95 26.77
CA SER A 142 -14.32 -8.61 25.60
C SER A 142 -12.84 -8.41 25.96
N GLY A 143 -12.43 -8.64 27.20
CA GLY A 143 -11.04 -8.45 27.65
C GLY A 143 -10.63 -6.98 27.83
N ILE A 144 -11.59 -6.05 27.84
CA ILE A 144 -11.37 -4.60 27.97
C ILE A 144 -11.39 -4.21 29.44
N GLN A 145 -10.40 -3.45 29.89
CA GLN A 145 -10.29 -2.93 31.24
C GLN A 145 -11.13 -1.67 31.41
N VAL A 146 -11.73 -1.47 32.58
CA VAL A 146 -12.43 -0.24 32.91
C VAL A 146 -11.70 0.52 34.02
N TYR A 147 -11.39 1.80 33.78
CA TYR A 147 -10.92 2.76 34.77
C TYR A 147 -12.04 3.73 35.09
N ALA A 148 -12.25 4.02 36.38
CA ALA A 148 -13.19 5.06 36.78
C ALA A 148 -12.49 6.42 36.79
N MET A 149 -13.01 7.39 36.02
CA MET A 149 -12.53 8.76 36.08
C MET A 149 -13.30 9.53 37.18
N ILE A 150 -12.57 10.33 37.94
CA ILE A 150 -13.09 11.12 39.06
C ILE A 150 -12.56 12.54 38.95
N ASP A 151 -13.45 13.56 38.93
CA ASP A 151 -13.07 14.93 39.22
C ASP A 151 -13.29 15.20 40.74
N PRO A 152 -12.22 15.19 41.57
CA PRO A 152 -12.35 15.31 43.00
C PRO A 152 -12.75 16.69 43.49
N PHE A 153 -12.66 17.71 42.59
CA PHE A 153 -12.85 19.09 42.95
C PHE A 153 -14.05 19.76 42.25
N ALA A 154 -14.66 19.12 41.29
CA ALA A 154 -15.83 19.66 40.63
C ALA A 154 -17.09 19.58 41.51
N VAL A 155 -17.87 20.63 41.47
CA VAL A 155 -19.18 20.72 42.13
C VAL A 155 -20.21 21.13 41.08
N SER A 156 -21.39 20.50 41.06
CA SER A 156 -22.49 20.91 40.20
C SER A 156 -22.92 22.34 40.53
N ALA A 157 -23.13 23.17 39.50
CA ALA A 157 -23.46 24.58 39.71
C ALA A 157 -24.95 24.82 40.06
N GLU A 158 -25.85 23.85 39.83
CA GLU A 158 -27.30 24.03 39.98
C GLU A 158 -27.91 22.85 40.76
N ASP A 159 -28.94 23.15 41.56
CA ASP A 159 -29.85 22.23 42.25
C ASP A 159 -29.17 21.04 42.98
N LEU A 160 -28.21 21.34 43.86
CA LEU A 160 -27.55 20.35 44.71
C LEU A 160 -28.55 19.56 45.56
N ALA A 161 -28.54 18.27 45.51
CA ALA A 161 -29.32 17.41 46.40
C ALA A 161 -28.93 17.66 47.88
N GLU A 162 -29.88 17.57 48.82
CA GLU A 162 -29.60 17.65 50.26
C GLU A 162 -28.59 16.59 50.74
N SER A 163 -28.52 15.46 50.03
CA SER A 163 -27.59 14.38 50.30
C SER A 163 -26.17 14.66 49.83
N SER A 164 -25.95 15.61 48.91
CA SER A 164 -24.64 15.98 48.36
C SER A 164 -23.65 16.39 49.45
N PRO A 165 -22.40 15.92 49.41
CA PRO A 165 -21.32 16.44 50.28
C PRO A 165 -21.13 17.96 50.16
N ALA A 166 -21.29 18.53 48.96
CA ALA A 166 -21.19 19.94 48.71
C ALA A 166 -22.32 20.74 49.39
N SER A 167 -23.55 20.18 49.42
CA SER A 167 -24.67 20.81 50.13
C SER A 167 -24.52 20.75 51.67
N LYS A 168 -23.93 19.66 52.14
CA LYS A 168 -23.68 19.45 53.59
C LYS A 168 -22.51 20.26 54.14
N ASN A 169 -21.54 20.61 53.30
CA ASN A 169 -20.32 21.31 53.71
C ASN A 169 -20.04 22.49 52.77
N PRO A 170 -20.89 23.51 52.73
CA PRO A 170 -20.72 24.62 51.81
C PRO A 170 -19.41 25.39 52.04
N GLU A 171 -18.81 25.29 53.23
CA GLU A 171 -17.49 25.84 53.54
C GLU A 171 -16.33 25.20 52.81
N TRP A 172 -16.52 24.01 52.23
CA TRP A 172 -15.53 23.37 51.35
C TRP A 172 -15.45 23.96 49.96
N ILE A 173 -16.45 24.77 49.57
CA ILE A 173 -16.54 25.35 48.24
C ILE A 173 -15.76 26.67 48.19
N ALA A 174 -14.79 26.75 47.29
CA ALA A 174 -14.01 27.95 47.02
C ALA A 174 -14.81 29.00 46.23
N ALA A 175 -14.28 30.19 46.11
CA ALA A 175 -14.94 31.30 45.42
C ALA A 175 -15.20 31.07 43.91
N ASP A 176 -14.52 30.16 43.30
CA ASP A 176 -14.72 29.74 41.92
C ASP A 176 -15.82 28.68 41.73
N GLY A 177 -16.45 28.24 42.84
CA GLY A 177 -17.51 27.25 42.84
C GLY A 177 -17.04 25.80 42.87
N ARG A 178 -15.73 25.53 42.93
CA ARG A 178 -15.13 24.21 43.07
C ARG A 178 -14.82 23.90 44.51
N PHE A 179 -14.62 22.65 44.86
CA PHE A 179 -14.07 22.29 46.18
C PHE A 179 -12.66 22.82 46.34
N ASN A 180 -12.37 23.34 47.55
CA ASN A 180 -11.03 23.77 47.94
C ASN A 180 -10.14 22.55 48.18
N PRO A 181 -9.07 22.28 47.37
CA PRO A 181 -8.21 21.12 47.52
C PRO A 181 -7.48 21.03 48.86
N THR A 182 -7.34 22.17 49.57
CA THR A 182 -6.64 22.20 50.86
C THR A 182 -7.52 21.76 52.05
N GLU A 183 -8.83 21.61 51.82
CA GLU A 183 -9.75 21.12 52.84
C GLU A 183 -9.56 19.61 53.06
N LEU A 184 -9.24 19.23 54.29
CA LEU A 184 -9.06 17.85 54.66
C LEU A 184 -10.28 16.96 54.35
N GLY A 185 -11.48 17.52 54.56
CA GLY A 185 -12.74 16.85 54.25
C GLY A 185 -12.89 16.51 52.76
N VAL A 186 -12.41 17.38 51.85
CA VAL A 186 -12.42 17.16 50.41
C VAL A 186 -11.45 16.03 50.04
N GLN A 187 -10.24 16.04 50.60
CA GLN A 187 -9.24 14.98 50.38
C GLN A 187 -9.75 13.63 50.88
N GLN A 188 -10.37 13.58 52.06
CA GLN A 188 -10.96 12.37 52.61
C GLN A 188 -12.18 11.88 51.83
N LEU A 189 -12.96 12.78 51.26
CA LEU A 189 -14.09 12.46 50.40
C LEU A 189 -13.57 11.72 49.13
N ALA A 190 -12.56 12.28 48.48
CA ALA A 190 -11.94 11.63 47.32
C ALA A 190 -11.42 10.23 47.64
N GLY A 191 -10.74 10.05 48.75
CA GLY A 191 -10.29 8.71 49.23
C GLY A 191 -11.45 7.75 49.53
N SER A 192 -12.56 8.25 50.09
CA SER A 192 -13.74 7.44 50.43
C SER A 192 -14.48 6.97 49.15
N VAL A 193 -14.63 7.86 48.15
CA VAL A 193 -15.20 7.55 46.86
C VAL A 193 -14.33 6.52 46.13
N ALA A 194 -13.03 6.73 46.18
CA ALA A 194 -12.07 5.76 45.59
C ALA A 194 -12.18 4.38 46.24
N ALA A 195 -12.30 4.31 47.59
CA ALA A 195 -12.47 3.06 48.29
C ALA A 195 -13.79 2.35 47.95
N GLU A 196 -14.86 3.10 47.79
CA GLU A 196 -16.17 2.58 47.34
C GLU A 196 -16.04 1.95 45.97
N LEU A 197 -15.46 2.67 44.96
CA LEU A 197 -15.23 2.21 43.62
C LEU A 197 -14.30 0.98 43.56
N ALA A 198 -13.14 1.05 44.20
CA ALA A 198 -12.14 0.00 44.23
C ALA A 198 -12.64 -1.33 44.81
N THR A 199 -13.51 -1.25 45.82
CA THR A 199 -13.99 -2.44 46.55
C THR A 199 -15.25 -3.06 45.93
N ARG A 200 -16.09 -2.23 45.31
CA ARG A 200 -17.37 -2.71 44.77
C ARG A 200 -17.32 -3.13 43.33
N TYR A 201 -16.41 -2.59 42.54
CA TYR A 201 -16.33 -2.84 41.12
C TYR A 201 -15.00 -3.50 40.75
N ASP A 202 -15.02 -4.30 39.65
CA ASP A 202 -13.82 -4.93 39.12
C ASP A 202 -13.12 -3.97 38.13
N ILE A 203 -12.82 -2.77 38.59
CA ILE A 203 -12.12 -1.75 37.81
C ILE A 203 -10.61 -1.95 37.86
N ALA A 204 -9.89 -1.59 36.77
CA ALA A 204 -8.43 -1.66 36.69
C ALA A 204 -7.74 -0.51 37.48
N GLY A 205 -8.48 0.55 37.77
CA GLY A 205 -7.92 1.67 38.53
C GLY A 205 -8.81 2.91 38.47
N ILE A 206 -8.23 4.01 38.92
CA ILE A 206 -8.86 5.33 38.92
C ILE A 206 -7.99 6.31 38.12
N VAL A 207 -8.63 7.22 37.39
CA VAL A 207 -7.97 8.37 36.74
C VAL A 207 -8.56 9.64 37.35
N LEU A 208 -7.71 10.49 37.94
CA LEU A 208 -8.10 11.80 38.41
C LEU A 208 -8.08 12.79 37.25
N GLU A 209 -9.13 13.57 37.10
CA GLU A 209 -9.25 14.67 36.15
C GLU A 209 -9.61 15.99 36.87
N GLY A 210 -9.60 17.11 36.15
CA GLY A 210 -9.91 18.42 36.73
C GLY A 210 -8.90 18.89 37.76
N VAL A 211 -7.68 18.38 37.75
CA VAL A 211 -6.61 18.63 38.71
C VAL A 211 -5.46 19.46 38.15
N GLU A 212 -5.66 20.15 37.03
CA GLU A 212 -4.63 20.96 36.38
C GLU A 212 -4.14 22.09 37.29
N PRO A 213 -2.82 22.23 37.52
CA PRO A 213 -2.28 23.28 38.41
C PRO A 213 -2.69 24.70 38.02
N ALA A 214 -2.86 24.95 36.71
CA ALA A 214 -3.30 26.27 36.22
C ALA A 214 -4.71 26.65 36.71
N GLY A 215 -5.62 25.68 36.86
CA GLY A 215 -6.97 25.89 37.38
C GLY A 215 -7.02 26.26 38.87
N PHE A 216 -5.93 26.01 39.59
CA PHE A 216 -5.79 26.26 41.02
C PHE A 216 -4.62 27.22 41.35
N ALA A 217 -4.23 28.07 40.41
CA ALA A 217 -3.09 28.98 40.58
C ALA A 217 -3.25 29.96 41.75
N ALA A 218 -4.48 30.21 42.18
CA ALA A 218 -4.79 31.06 43.35
C ALA A 218 -4.83 30.29 44.70
N VAL A 219 -4.64 28.96 44.68
CA VAL A 219 -4.67 28.14 45.90
C VAL A 219 -3.25 27.93 46.40
N ASP A 220 -2.97 28.49 47.57
CA ASP A 220 -1.69 28.31 48.24
C ASP A 220 -1.45 26.81 48.56
N ASN A 221 -0.24 26.33 48.32
CA ASN A 221 0.15 24.93 48.54
C ASN A 221 -0.66 23.87 47.76
N TYR A 222 -1.23 24.26 46.58
CA TYR A 222 -2.05 23.36 45.77
C TYR A 222 -1.36 22.01 45.50
N MET A 223 -0.09 21.97 45.11
CA MET A 223 0.63 20.75 44.82
C MET A 223 0.74 19.81 46.04
N ALA A 224 0.86 20.35 47.25
CA ALA A 224 0.84 19.57 48.48
C ALA A 224 -0.56 18.98 48.75
N ALA A 225 -1.60 19.76 48.51
CA ALA A 225 -2.99 19.33 48.65
C ALA A 225 -3.35 18.26 47.60
N LEU A 226 -2.91 18.45 46.37
CA LEU A 226 -3.08 17.44 45.28
C LEU A 226 -2.33 16.11 45.61
N SER A 227 -1.10 16.21 46.14
CA SER A 227 -0.33 15.04 46.56
C SER A 227 -1.03 14.28 47.69
N GLU A 228 -1.62 14.99 48.65
CA GLU A 228 -2.39 14.37 49.73
C GLU A 228 -3.68 13.74 49.23
N THR A 229 -4.44 14.43 48.36
CA THR A 229 -5.62 13.83 47.66
C THR A 229 -5.26 12.56 46.93
N ALA A 230 -4.20 12.58 46.10
CA ALA A 230 -3.71 11.43 45.37
C ALA A 230 -3.28 10.30 46.34
N THR A 231 -2.64 10.63 47.46
CA THR A 231 -2.25 9.67 48.48
C THR A 231 -3.46 8.99 49.13
N GLN A 232 -4.53 9.74 49.47
CA GLN A 232 -5.79 9.19 49.95
C GLN A 232 -6.41 8.22 48.94
N VAL A 233 -6.50 8.61 47.69
CA VAL A 233 -7.02 7.75 46.60
C VAL A 233 -6.14 6.54 46.39
N ARG A 234 -4.82 6.72 46.38
CA ARG A 234 -3.86 5.60 46.24
C ARG A 234 -3.92 4.57 47.37
N SER A 235 -4.13 5.08 48.59
CA SER A 235 -4.32 4.26 49.77
C SER A 235 -5.58 3.39 49.67
N ALA A 236 -6.65 3.94 49.12
CA ALA A 236 -7.89 3.23 48.87
C ALA A 236 -7.72 2.12 47.81
N LEU A 237 -6.98 2.39 46.74
CA LEU A 237 -6.69 1.40 45.65
C LEU A 237 -5.85 0.23 46.16
N ARG A 238 -5.01 0.41 47.17
CA ARG A 238 -4.24 -0.67 47.77
C ARG A 238 -5.09 -1.71 48.53
N LEU A 239 -6.37 -1.43 48.73
CA LEU A 239 -7.31 -2.41 49.31
C LEU A 239 -7.55 -3.58 48.36
N LYS A 240 -7.30 -3.43 47.06
CA LYS A 240 -7.35 -4.49 46.05
C LYS A 240 -6.03 -4.48 45.27
N GLU A 241 -5.37 -5.62 45.20
CA GLU A 241 -4.10 -5.76 44.52
C GLU A 241 -4.25 -5.50 43.02
N GLY A 242 -3.31 -4.77 42.45
CA GLY A 242 -3.18 -4.56 41.03
C GLY A 242 -3.88 -3.30 40.46
N GLN A 243 -4.70 -2.59 41.24
CA GLN A 243 -5.33 -1.35 40.77
C GLN A 243 -4.34 -0.19 40.67
N ARG A 244 -4.48 0.65 39.62
CA ARG A 244 -3.56 1.75 39.29
C ARG A 244 -4.23 3.11 39.47
N LEU A 245 -3.42 4.12 39.81
CA LEU A 245 -3.82 5.51 39.84
C LEU A 245 -3.19 6.28 38.71
N GLY A 246 -4.01 6.78 37.79
CA GLY A 246 -3.65 7.70 36.73
C GLY A 246 -4.10 9.13 37.03
N MET A 247 -3.56 10.10 36.32
CA MET A 247 -3.93 11.52 36.44
C MET A 247 -3.88 12.19 35.06
N LEU A 248 -5.00 12.85 34.69
CA LEU A 248 -5.07 13.68 33.51
C LEU A 248 -4.39 15.02 33.80
N LEU A 249 -3.36 15.37 33.06
CA LEU A 249 -2.50 16.53 33.29
C LEU A 249 -2.25 17.29 31.98
N PRO A 250 -2.01 18.62 32.03
CA PRO A 250 -1.60 19.33 30.82
C PRO A 250 -0.25 18.84 30.31
N SER A 251 -0.01 19.01 29.00
CA SER A 251 1.23 18.59 28.32
C SER A 251 2.52 19.11 28.99
N SER A 252 2.46 20.26 29.64
CA SER A 252 3.58 20.89 30.33
C SER A 252 3.84 20.39 31.76
N ALA A 253 3.00 19.50 32.31
CA ALA A 253 3.02 19.13 33.72
C ALA A 253 3.98 17.96 34.08
N SER A 254 4.90 17.59 33.19
CA SER A 254 5.87 16.52 33.44
C SER A 254 6.62 16.63 34.79
N PRO A 255 7.09 17.82 35.24
CA PRO A 255 7.75 17.92 36.54
C PRO A 255 6.81 17.63 37.73
N SER A 256 5.54 18.02 37.63
CA SER A 256 4.52 17.74 38.67
C SER A 256 4.21 16.24 38.74
N ALA A 257 4.10 15.58 37.58
CA ALA A 257 3.90 14.14 37.51
C ALA A 257 5.09 13.36 38.11
N ALA A 258 6.31 13.76 37.81
CA ALA A 258 7.51 13.14 38.39
C ALA A 258 7.53 13.23 39.93
N ALA A 259 7.21 14.38 40.48
CA ALA A 259 7.16 14.58 41.93
C ALA A 259 6.07 13.70 42.61
N LEU A 260 4.89 13.55 41.98
CA LEU A 260 3.82 12.69 42.47
C LEU A 260 4.19 11.22 42.37
N ALA A 261 4.88 10.81 41.31
CA ALA A 261 5.33 9.43 41.13
C ALA A 261 6.45 9.07 42.14
N GLU A 262 7.42 9.96 42.37
CA GLU A 262 8.46 9.78 43.41
C GLU A 262 7.85 9.61 44.83
N SER A 263 6.77 10.33 45.13
CA SER A 263 6.07 10.16 46.40
C SER A 263 5.24 8.87 46.47
N GLY A 264 5.12 8.12 45.40
CA GLY A 264 4.28 6.93 45.27
C GLY A 264 2.77 7.23 45.22
N ALA A 265 2.41 8.48 44.94
CA ALA A 265 1.03 8.93 44.78
C ALA A 265 0.50 8.84 43.35
N LEU A 266 1.30 8.44 42.36
CA LEU A 266 0.91 8.33 40.96
C LEU A 266 1.57 7.10 40.33
N ASP A 267 0.81 6.28 39.59
CA ASP A 267 1.33 5.15 38.83
C ASP A 267 1.57 5.51 37.34
N PHE A 268 0.74 6.38 36.77
CA PHE A 268 0.89 6.86 35.41
C PHE A 268 0.24 8.23 35.18
N ALA A 269 0.75 8.95 34.21
CA ALA A 269 0.19 10.23 33.77
C ALA A 269 -0.55 10.10 32.43
N VAL A 270 -1.53 10.97 32.23
CA VAL A 270 -2.24 11.12 30.95
C VAL A 270 -2.06 12.58 30.50
N PRO A 271 -0.96 12.90 29.80
CA PRO A 271 -0.75 14.26 29.30
C PRO A 271 -1.76 14.61 28.20
N ASP A 272 -2.43 15.74 28.36
CA ASP A 272 -3.34 16.28 27.36
C ASP A 272 -2.54 16.96 26.24
N LEU A 273 -2.56 16.38 25.04
CA LEU A 273 -1.88 16.89 23.86
C LEU A 273 -2.82 17.66 22.91
N ALA A 274 -4.06 17.89 23.33
CA ALA A 274 -5.01 18.68 22.55
C ALA A 274 -4.46 20.07 22.23
N GLY A 275 -4.58 20.46 20.97
CA GLY A 275 -4.15 21.76 20.49
C GLY A 275 -2.66 21.92 20.22
N LEU A 276 -1.84 20.86 20.41
CA LEU A 276 -0.47 20.86 19.93
C LEU A 276 -0.44 20.66 18.42
N THR A 277 0.46 21.37 17.76
CA THR A 277 0.76 21.15 16.36
C THR A 277 1.66 19.90 16.18
N GLU A 278 1.66 19.31 15.00
CA GLU A 278 2.54 18.19 14.65
C GLU A 278 4.03 18.53 14.92
N GLN A 279 4.43 19.78 14.71
CA GLN A 279 5.80 20.26 14.95
C GLN A 279 6.18 20.35 16.44
N GLU A 280 5.21 20.58 17.32
CA GLU A 280 5.42 20.67 18.76
C GLU A 280 5.45 19.29 19.44
N LEU A 281 4.76 18.33 18.86
CA LEU A 281 4.56 16.99 19.43
C LEU A 281 5.87 16.28 19.79
N PRO A 282 6.89 16.18 18.92
CA PRO A 282 8.14 15.47 19.23
C PRO A 282 8.85 16.06 20.47
N SER A 283 8.88 17.38 20.60
CA SER A 283 9.54 18.05 21.71
C SER A 283 8.82 17.82 23.05
N VAL A 284 7.51 17.80 23.03
CA VAL A 284 6.68 17.55 24.23
C VAL A 284 6.82 16.08 24.64
N LEU A 285 6.71 15.16 23.72
CA LEU A 285 6.88 13.71 24.00
C LEU A 285 8.27 13.39 24.54
N ALA A 286 9.34 13.99 24.02
CA ALA A 286 10.70 13.80 24.52
C ALA A 286 10.83 14.23 26.00
N VAL A 287 10.16 15.29 26.42
CA VAL A 287 10.12 15.72 27.84
C VAL A 287 9.44 14.68 28.72
N TRP A 288 8.32 14.12 28.26
CA TRP A 288 7.61 13.06 29.00
C TRP A 288 8.41 11.76 29.06
N GLN A 289 9.08 11.37 27.98
CA GLN A 289 9.98 10.18 27.94
C GLN A 289 11.07 10.27 28.99
N THR A 290 11.62 11.46 29.22
CA THR A 290 12.70 11.66 30.21
C THR A 290 12.21 11.84 31.64
N SER A 291 10.88 11.94 31.87
CA SER A 291 10.29 12.18 33.19
C SER A 291 10.45 11.00 34.17
N GLY A 292 10.66 9.78 33.67
CA GLY A 292 10.67 8.56 34.46
C GLY A 292 9.29 8.09 34.93
N VAL A 293 8.22 8.74 34.51
CA VAL A 293 6.82 8.39 34.84
C VAL A 293 6.21 7.67 33.64
N PRO A 294 5.57 6.49 33.80
CA PRO A 294 4.74 5.92 32.76
C PRO A 294 3.68 6.92 32.33
N TYR A 295 3.54 7.14 31.01
CA TYR A 295 2.56 8.09 30.51
C TYR A 295 1.84 7.57 29.29
N TYR A 296 0.58 7.98 29.12
CA TYR A 296 -0.30 7.63 28.01
C TYR A 296 -0.91 8.92 27.47
N PRO A 297 -0.40 9.48 26.36
CA PRO A 297 -0.86 10.77 25.87
C PRO A 297 -2.33 10.74 25.50
N LEU A 298 -3.07 11.83 25.82
CA LEU A 298 -4.45 12.03 25.42
C LEU A 298 -4.50 12.81 24.11
N TYR A 299 -5.16 12.22 23.13
CA TYR A 299 -5.54 12.85 21.87
C TYR A 299 -7.05 13.09 21.84
N ILE A 300 -7.47 14.27 21.37
CA ILE A 300 -8.89 14.64 21.28
C ILE A 300 -9.31 14.62 19.81
N ALA A 301 -10.25 13.76 19.50
CA ALA A 301 -10.90 13.69 18.22
C ALA A 301 -11.97 14.79 18.12
N SER A 302 -11.83 15.74 17.21
CA SER A 302 -12.74 16.89 17.12
C SER A 302 -13.38 17.12 15.75
N ASP A 303 -12.79 16.69 14.65
CA ASP A 303 -13.33 16.74 13.29
C ASP A 303 -12.58 15.81 12.33
N ASP A 304 -13.11 15.62 11.11
CA ASP A 304 -12.57 14.67 10.12
C ASP A 304 -11.16 15.04 9.63
N THR A 305 -10.83 16.33 9.58
CA THR A 305 -9.51 16.78 9.12
C THR A 305 -8.42 16.62 10.19
N ALA A 306 -8.79 16.65 11.45
CA ALA A 306 -7.88 16.40 12.56
C ALA A 306 -7.43 14.93 12.66
N PHE A 307 -8.11 14.02 12.00
CA PHE A 307 -7.91 12.59 12.18
C PHE A 307 -6.76 11.98 11.38
N THR A 308 -6.50 12.45 10.18
CA THR A 308 -5.32 12.01 9.43
C THR A 308 -4.08 12.39 10.23
N HIS A 309 -4.02 13.61 10.71
CA HIS A 309 -2.95 14.10 11.60
C HIS A 309 -2.93 13.36 12.95
N LEU A 310 -4.08 12.99 13.49
CA LEU A 310 -4.16 12.23 14.73
C LEU A 310 -3.60 10.83 14.58
N ALA A 311 -3.92 10.12 13.48
CA ALA A 311 -3.39 8.79 13.20
C ALA A 311 -1.86 8.83 13.06
N ASP A 312 -1.33 9.83 12.39
CA ASP A 312 0.11 10.03 12.22
C ASP A 312 0.80 10.35 13.55
N ALA A 313 0.21 11.22 14.37
CA ALA A 313 0.72 11.53 15.70
C ALA A 313 0.74 10.31 16.62
N ILE A 314 -0.29 9.46 16.52
CA ILE A 314 -0.37 8.20 17.25
C ILE A 314 0.70 7.23 16.79
N LEU A 315 0.90 7.05 15.49
CA LEU A 315 1.95 6.19 14.94
C LEU A 315 3.34 6.63 15.39
N TYR A 316 3.61 7.91 15.31
CA TYR A 316 4.88 8.47 15.78
C TYR A 316 5.12 8.18 17.26
N GLN A 317 4.12 8.39 18.10
CA GLN A 317 4.22 8.17 19.54
C GLN A 317 4.37 6.68 19.87
N GLU A 318 3.60 5.79 19.26
CA GLU A 318 3.69 4.35 19.48
C GLU A 318 5.08 3.80 19.13
N ARG A 319 5.68 4.31 18.05
CA ARG A 319 7.02 3.89 17.64
C ARG A 319 8.14 4.46 18.50
N THR A 320 7.99 5.67 18.98
CA THR A 320 9.03 6.34 19.77
C THR A 320 8.97 6.00 21.25
N SER A 321 7.80 5.70 21.82
CA SER A 321 7.63 5.44 23.25
C SER A 321 7.05 4.07 23.59
N GLY A 322 6.26 3.46 22.71
CA GLY A 322 5.69 2.12 22.86
C GLY A 322 4.78 1.90 24.08
N SER A 323 4.33 2.98 24.73
CA SER A 323 3.59 2.90 26.00
C SER A 323 2.07 2.83 25.83
N GLY A 324 1.53 3.18 24.65
CA GLY A 324 0.11 3.31 24.41
C GLY A 324 -0.39 4.74 24.54
N LEU A 325 -1.71 4.95 24.46
CA LEU A 325 -2.35 6.25 24.36
C LEU A 325 -3.79 6.26 24.89
N VAL A 326 -4.35 7.45 25.02
CA VAL A 326 -5.75 7.67 25.37
C VAL A 326 -6.41 8.54 24.32
N VAL A 327 -7.62 8.20 23.89
CA VAL A 327 -8.40 8.98 22.92
C VAL A 327 -9.72 9.45 23.53
N SER A 328 -10.08 10.69 23.37
CA SER A 328 -11.38 11.29 23.71
C SER A 328 -12.03 11.82 22.43
N SER A 329 -13.30 11.68 22.20
CA SER A 329 -14.29 10.98 22.98
C SER A 329 -15.01 9.95 22.09
N PHE A 330 -15.77 9.05 22.73
CA PHE A 330 -16.53 8.02 22.03
C PHE A 330 -17.49 8.61 20.99
N SER A 331 -18.28 9.65 21.32
CA SER A 331 -19.26 10.22 20.40
C SER A 331 -18.64 10.83 19.15
N ALA A 332 -17.50 11.53 19.29
CA ALA A 332 -16.79 12.10 18.15
C ALA A 332 -16.30 10.99 17.18
N LEU A 333 -15.77 9.90 17.73
CA LEU A 333 -15.34 8.76 16.94
C LEU A 333 -16.49 7.98 16.31
N HIS A 334 -17.60 7.84 17.04
CA HIS A 334 -18.69 6.95 16.66
C HIS A 334 -19.69 7.60 15.68
N THR A 335 -20.05 8.88 15.87
CA THR A 335 -21.11 9.53 15.08
C THR A 335 -20.60 10.31 13.89
N ASP A 336 -19.49 11.02 14.03
CA ASP A 336 -19.04 12.01 13.04
C ASP A 336 -17.83 11.55 12.22
N SER A 337 -17.12 10.51 12.62
CA SER A 337 -15.82 10.18 12.07
C SER A 337 -15.49 8.69 12.06
N ARG A 338 -16.36 7.83 11.52
CA ARG A 338 -16.03 6.39 11.39
C ARG A 338 -14.78 6.13 10.54
N ALA A 339 -14.52 6.95 9.51
CA ALA A 339 -13.28 6.88 8.75
C ALA A 339 -12.04 7.07 9.64
N ALA A 340 -12.15 7.89 10.66
CA ALA A 340 -11.12 8.14 11.63
C ALA A 340 -10.92 7.02 12.64
N ALA A 341 -12.00 6.39 13.08
CA ALA A 341 -11.90 5.20 13.93
C ALA A 341 -11.19 4.06 13.17
N TYR A 342 -11.39 3.92 11.84
CA TYR A 342 -10.65 2.97 11.01
C TYR A 342 -9.15 3.29 10.98
N SER A 343 -8.79 4.56 10.81
CA SER A 343 -7.40 5.01 10.85
C SER A 343 -6.74 4.67 12.18
N LEU A 344 -7.42 4.89 13.30
CA LEU A 344 -6.93 4.55 14.63
C LEU A 344 -6.73 3.05 14.84
N ALA A 345 -7.73 2.24 14.50
CA ALA A 345 -7.63 0.78 14.62
C ALA A 345 -6.46 0.21 13.81
N ALA A 346 -6.28 0.72 12.59
CA ALA A 346 -5.18 0.32 11.74
C ALA A 346 -3.82 0.82 12.25
N SER A 347 -3.77 1.99 12.90
CA SER A 347 -2.56 2.48 13.56
C SER A 347 -2.13 1.54 14.71
N PHE A 348 -3.07 1.07 15.52
CA PHE A 348 -2.77 0.09 16.56
C PHE A 348 -2.24 -1.23 15.99
N ALA A 349 -2.77 -1.70 14.86
CA ALA A 349 -2.30 -2.92 14.20
C ALA A 349 -0.88 -2.78 13.60
N GLN A 350 -0.47 -1.58 13.21
CA GLN A 350 0.87 -1.35 12.61
C GLN A 350 2.02 -1.47 13.61
N THR A 351 1.78 -1.31 14.90
CA THR A 351 2.83 -1.42 15.93
C THR A 351 3.41 -2.84 16.07
N GLU A 352 2.75 -3.85 15.51
CA GLU A 352 3.20 -5.26 15.56
C GLU A 352 4.15 -5.65 14.40
N GLN A 353 4.52 -4.73 13.49
CA GLN A 353 5.21 -5.09 12.26
C GLN A 353 6.73 -5.26 12.42
N ALA A 354 7.18 -6.53 12.37
CA ALA A 354 8.55 -6.95 12.65
C ALA A 354 9.54 -6.91 11.45
N ASN A 355 9.11 -6.52 10.23
CA ASN A 355 9.88 -6.80 8.99
C ASN A 355 10.20 -5.57 8.13
N MET A 356 10.10 -4.35 8.63
CA MET A 356 10.51 -3.17 7.86
C MET A 356 12.01 -3.25 7.51
N PRO A 357 12.40 -2.98 6.27
CA PRO A 357 13.80 -2.88 5.89
C PRO A 357 14.53 -1.80 6.69
N ASP A 358 15.85 -1.95 6.85
CA ASP A 358 16.68 -0.91 7.46
C ASP A 358 16.82 0.28 6.50
N LEU A 359 16.27 1.44 6.88
CA LEU A 359 16.29 2.68 6.10
C LEU A 359 17.41 3.63 6.55
N THR A 360 18.26 3.21 7.48
CA THR A 360 19.35 4.05 7.98
C THR A 360 20.39 4.37 6.91
N TYR A 361 20.95 5.55 6.96
CA TYR A 361 22.07 5.98 6.13
C TYR A 361 23.13 6.73 6.93
N SER A 362 24.37 6.73 6.40
CA SER A 362 25.47 7.39 7.07
C SER A 362 25.40 8.92 6.94
N THR A 363 25.66 9.62 8.04
CA THR A 363 25.84 11.09 8.09
C THR A 363 27.32 11.49 8.23
N GLU A 364 28.26 10.55 8.04
CA GLU A 364 29.67 10.89 7.97
C GLU A 364 29.97 11.76 6.73
N PHE A 365 30.86 12.74 6.86
CA PHE A 365 31.22 13.58 5.74
C PHE A 365 31.89 12.78 4.61
N ALA A 366 31.19 12.61 3.52
CA ALA A 366 31.63 11.86 2.35
C ALA A 366 31.07 12.43 1.04
N VAL A 367 31.78 12.20 -0.07
CA VAL A 367 31.19 12.22 -1.41
C VAL A 367 30.63 10.83 -1.66
N THR A 368 29.37 10.72 -2.03
CA THR A 368 28.65 9.45 -2.21
C THR A 368 28.47 9.06 -3.67
N ARG A 369 28.46 10.05 -4.58
CA ARG A 369 28.51 9.86 -6.04
C ARG A 369 29.30 11.00 -6.69
N PRO A 370 30.39 10.70 -7.47
CA PRO A 370 30.97 9.38 -7.63
C PRO A 370 31.86 9.00 -6.44
N THR A 371 31.91 7.71 -6.07
CA THR A 371 32.77 7.20 -4.99
C THR A 371 34.19 6.95 -5.43
N GLU A 372 34.40 6.71 -6.73
CA GLU A 372 35.70 6.50 -7.37
C GLU A 372 35.90 7.49 -8.53
N THR A 373 37.05 7.45 -9.18
CA THR A 373 37.26 8.23 -10.41
C THR A 373 36.31 7.75 -11.50
N LEU A 374 35.37 8.63 -11.87
CA LEU A 374 34.38 8.36 -12.89
C LEU A 374 34.90 8.80 -14.26
N THR A 375 34.80 7.92 -15.27
CA THR A 375 35.05 8.29 -16.66
C THR A 375 33.75 8.38 -17.43
N VAL A 376 33.45 9.53 -18.03
CA VAL A 376 32.23 9.81 -18.77
C VAL A 376 32.50 10.06 -20.26
N GLY A 377 31.45 9.93 -21.07
CA GLY A 377 31.47 10.21 -22.50
C GLY A 377 31.73 11.66 -22.85
N SER A 378 31.92 11.93 -24.14
CA SER A 378 32.18 13.30 -24.64
C SER A 378 30.96 14.21 -24.59
N ASP A 379 29.79 13.67 -24.42
CA ASP A 379 28.47 14.31 -24.32
C ASP A 379 28.10 14.79 -22.92
N TRP A 380 28.84 14.36 -21.87
CA TRP A 380 28.58 14.73 -20.47
C TRP A 380 29.18 16.08 -20.10
N GLU A 381 28.41 17.16 -20.24
CA GLU A 381 28.87 18.52 -19.94
C GLU A 381 28.77 18.90 -18.46
N SER A 382 27.94 18.21 -17.70
CA SER A 382 27.67 18.40 -16.28
C SER A 382 27.57 17.07 -15.53
N TYR A 383 27.70 17.14 -14.20
CA TYR A 383 27.48 16.00 -13.32
C TYR A 383 26.96 16.47 -11.96
N PHE A 384 25.94 15.81 -11.42
CA PHE A 384 25.40 16.10 -10.10
C PHE A 384 26.11 15.25 -9.05
N ILE A 385 27.08 15.89 -8.34
CA ILE A 385 27.84 15.25 -7.26
C ILE A 385 27.00 15.26 -6.00
N THR A 386 26.86 14.11 -5.33
CA THR A 386 26.11 13.98 -4.06
C THR A 386 27.03 13.60 -2.90
N GLY A 387 26.55 13.85 -1.69
CA GLY A 387 27.29 13.49 -0.49
C GLY A 387 26.48 13.57 0.79
N THR A 388 27.09 13.07 1.86
CA THR A 388 26.62 13.13 3.23
C THR A 388 27.51 14.04 4.06
N SER A 389 27.02 14.55 5.18
CA SER A 389 27.78 15.41 6.07
C SER A 389 27.24 15.43 7.49
N ASP A 390 28.07 15.79 8.46
CA ASP A 390 27.61 16.12 9.80
C ASP A 390 26.66 17.33 9.75
N PRO A 391 25.40 17.19 10.14
CA PRO A 391 24.40 18.27 10.04
C PRO A 391 24.77 19.50 10.89
N SER A 392 25.58 19.35 11.92
CA SER A 392 25.98 20.45 12.81
C SER A 392 27.03 21.37 12.20
N LEU A 393 27.71 20.99 11.09
CA LEU A 393 28.82 21.73 10.47
C LEU A 393 28.50 22.06 9.00
N PRO A 394 28.82 23.30 8.52
CA PRO A 394 28.59 23.67 7.13
C PRO A 394 29.53 22.92 6.17
N VAL A 395 29.06 22.65 4.96
CA VAL A 395 29.85 22.10 3.85
C VAL A 395 30.12 23.21 2.84
N PHE A 396 31.38 23.30 2.39
CA PHE A 396 31.83 24.31 1.42
C PHE A 396 32.29 23.67 0.12
N TYR A 397 31.92 24.29 -0.99
CA TYR A 397 32.46 24.03 -2.33
C TYR A 397 32.95 25.37 -2.95
N ASN A 398 34.18 25.42 -3.43
CA ASN A 398 34.79 26.64 -3.97
C ASN A 398 34.70 27.85 -3.01
N GLY A 399 34.73 27.63 -1.70
CA GLY A 399 34.65 28.67 -0.67
C GLY A 399 33.25 29.22 -0.40
N ALA A 400 32.23 28.74 -1.10
CA ALA A 400 30.82 29.00 -0.83
C ALA A 400 30.20 27.85 -0.04
N GLU A 401 29.36 28.16 0.94
CA GLU A 401 28.51 27.15 1.61
C GLU A 401 27.46 26.61 0.65
N ILE A 402 27.26 25.28 0.63
CA ILE A 402 26.27 24.61 -0.19
C ILE A 402 25.04 24.26 0.64
N ALA A 403 23.86 24.24 -0.02
CA ALA A 403 22.62 23.81 0.60
C ALA A 403 22.69 22.33 0.99
N ARG A 404 22.03 22.00 2.10
CA ARG A 404 21.96 20.64 2.64
C ARG A 404 20.59 20.40 3.21
N SER A 405 20.16 19.14 3.26
CA SER A 405 19.01 18.75 4.06
C SER A 405 19.29 18.90 5.57
N PRO A 406 18.27 18.91 6.43
CA PRO A 406 18.46 18.92 7.89
C PRO A 406 19.35 17.81 8.42
N SER A 407 19.33 16.61 7.85
CA SER A 407 20.18 15.48 8.23
C SER A 407 21.60 15.55 7.64
N GLY A 408 21.88 16.53 6.78
CA GLY A 408 23.22 16.75 6.24
C GLY A 408 23.47 16.15 4.85
N LEU A 409 22.44 15.74 4.11
CA LEU A 409 22.56 15.32 2.71
C LEU A 409 22.74 16.54 1.82
N TRP A 410 23.54 16.40 0.76
CA TRP A 410 23.81 17.50 -0.16
C TRP A 410 24.04 17.03 -1.59
N GLY A 411 23.80 17.93 -2.56
CA GLY A 411 24.06 17.72 -3.96
C GLY A 411 24.46 19.00 -4.67
N VAL A 412 25.37 18.91 -5.62
CA VAL A 412 25.87 20.06 -6.41
C VAL A 412 26.07 19.66 -7.86
N LEU A 413 25.40 20.37 -8.78
CA LEU A 413 25.67 20.24 -10.21
C LEU A 413 26.96 20.96 -10.56
N VAL A 414 27.93 20.26 -11.15
CA VAL A 414 29.22 20.80 -11.59
C VAL A 414 29.38 20.70 -13.09
N ASN A 415 30.07 21.68 -13.71
CA ASN A 415 30.50 21.56 -15.10
C ASN A 415 31.66 20.56 -15.20
N VAL A 416 31.67 19.73 -16.25
CA VAL A 416 32.70 18.73 -16.53
C VAL A 416 33.39 19.03 -17.85
N PRO A 417 34.45 19.87 -17.86
CA PRO A 417 35.30 20.10 -19.04
C PRO A 417 35.99 18.82 -19.52
N TYR A 418 36.45 18.77 -20.77
CA TYR A 418 37.23 17.65 -21.26
C TYR A 418 38.50 17.42 -20.46
N GLY A 419 38.84 16.17 -20.21
CA GLY A 419 39.99 15.76 -19.40
C GLY A 419 39.63 15.49 -17.93
N THR A 420 40.61 15.49 -17.06
CA THR A 420 40.48 15.18 -15.64
C THR A 420 40.08 16.40 -14.84
N ASN A 421 38.96 16.29 -14.12
CA ASN A 421 38.43 17.35 -13.26
C ASN A 421 38.34 16.85 -11.81
N THR A 422 38.76 17.63 -10.85
CA THR A 422 38.70 17.30 -9.43
C THR A 422 37.95 18.40 -8.69
N TYR A 423 36.94 17.98 -7.95
CA TYR A 423 36.02 18.84 -7.17
C TYR A 423 36.28 18.57 -5.69
N THR A 424 36.55 19.61 -4.92
CA THR A 424 36.90 19.50 -3.49
C THR A 424 35.82 20.10 -2.62
N PHE A 425 35.28 19.30 -1.71
CA PHE A 425 34.33 19.70 -0.68
C PHE A 425 34.97 19.70 0.68
N THR A 426 34.63 20.66 1.54
CA THR A 426 35.27 20.84 2.84
C THR A 426 34.23 20.96 3.96
N GLN A 427 34.42 20.19 5.02
CA GLN A 427 33.66 20.31 6.25
C GLN A 427 34.57 20.20 7.47
N GLY A 428 34.47 21.13 8.44
CA GLY A 428 35.24 21.09 9.68
C GLY A 428 36.78 21.01 9.46
N GLY A 429 37.27 21.48 8.31
CA GLY A 429 38.70 21.41 7.94
C GLY A 429 39.11 20.08 7.26
N VAL A 430 38.17 19.14 7.08
CA VAL A 430 38.40 17.90 6.31
C VAL A 430 38.00 18.11 4.87
N ASN A 431 38.82 17.62 3.94
CA ASN A 431 38.53 17.67 2.50
C ASN A 431 38.15 16.31 1.96
N LYS A 432 37.11 16.27 1.13
CA LYS A 432 36.72 15.12 0.31
C LYS A 432 36.67 15.53 -1.16
N THR A 433 37.04 14.62 -2.07
CA THR A 433 37.17 14.95 -3.49
C THR A 433 36.39 13.97 -4.37
N ALA A 434 35.77 14.52 -5.41
CA ALA A 434 35.26 13.75 -6.55
C ALA A 434 36.19 13.98 -7.74
N THR A 435 36.49 12.94 -8.50
CA THR A 435 37.29 13.06 -9.74
C THR A 435 36.47 12.51 -10.92
N ILE A 436 36.28 13.34 -11.93
CA ILE A 436 35.53 12.99 -13.15
C ILE A 436 36.44 13.26 -14.36
N VAL A 437 36.57 12.25 -15.21
CA VAL A 437 37.33 12.30 -16.48
C VAL A 437 36.36 12.32 -17.64
N ARG A 438 36.29 13.45 -18.36
CA ARG A 438 35.46 13.52 -19.57
C ARG A 438 36.31 13.22 -20.79
N ASN A 439 35.97 12.17 -21.51
CA ASN A 439 36.65 11.80 -22.74
C ASN A 439 36.44 12.83 -23.84
N GLN A 440 37.49 13.06 -24.66
CA GLN A 440 37.32 13.78 -25.92
C GLN A 440 36.61 12.91 -26.95
N PRO A 441 35.84 13.48 -27.90
CA PRO A 441 35.34 12.72 -29.02
C PRO A 441 36.46 11.96 -29.69
N SER A 442 36.34 10.63 -29.77
CA SER A 442 37.38 9.81 -30.43
C SER A 442 36.86 9.37 -31.81
N ALA A 443 37.77 9.23 -32.76
CA ALA A 443 37.43 8.52 -33.99
C ALA A 443 37.07 7.08 -33.66
N SER A 444 36.11 6.50 -34.40
CA SER A 444 35.67 5.10 -34.21
C SER A 444 36.89 4.19 -34.26
N ALA A 445 37.00 3.29 -33.28
CA ALA A 445 38.08 2.30 -33.27
C ALA A 445 38.01 1.38 -34.53
N ALA A 446 39.15 1.02 -35.09
CA ALA A 446 39.20 0.04 -36.18
C ALA A 446 38.70 -1.33 -35.70
N ILE A 447 37.91 -1.99 -36.54
CA ILE A 447 37.42 -3.34 -36.29
C ILE A 447 38.05 -4.32 -37.28
N SER A 448 38.14 -5.60 -36.93
CA SER A 448 38.74 -6.65 -37.78
C SER A 448 37.80 -7.83 -38.04
N ALA A 449 36.57 -7.77 -37.50
CA ALA A 449 35.56 -8.82 -37.62
C ALA A 449 34.15 -8.20 -37.77
N ILE A 450 33.17 -9.05 -38.13
CA ILE A 450 31.78 -8.65 -38.14
C ILE A 450 31.33 -8.34 -36.71
N VAL A 451 30.66 -7.19 -36.51
CA VAL A 451 30.05 -6.80 -35.24
C VAL A 451 28.83 -7.70 -35.00
N LYS A 452 28.92 -8.59 -34.03
CA LYS A 452 27.87 -9.60 -33.75
C LYS A 452 26.48 -9.03 -33.56
N SER A 453 26.33 -7.93 -32.86
CA SER A 453 25.02 -7.26 -32.60
C SER A 453 24.42 -6.57 -33.82
N SER A 454 25.19 -6.43 -34.93
CA SER A 454 24.71 -5.81 -36.17
C SER A 454 24.19 -6.79 -37.21
N VAL A 455 24.25 -8.07 -36.92
CA VAL A 455 23.89 -9.12 -37.89
C VAL A 455 22.38 -9.28 -37.96
N TYR A 456 21.83 -9.16 -39.18
CA TYR A 456 20.38 -9.27 -39.41
C TYR A 456 20.06 -10.62 -40.09
N PRO A 457 18.91 -11.27 -39.74
CA PRO A 457 17.93 -10.81 -38.74
C PRO A 457 18.31 -11.13 -37.30
N SER A 458 17.94 -10.21 -36.39
CA SER A 458 18.16 -10.42 -34.95
C SER A 458 17.05 -11.27 -34.30
N ASN A 459 15.89 -11.35 -34.94
CA ASN A 459 14.73 -12.14 -34.54
C ASN A 459 14.21 -12.95 -35.71
N ALA A 460 13.22 -13.84 -35.44
CA ALA A 460 12.55 -14.60 -36.51
C ALA A 460 12.03 -13.64 -37.59
N GLU A 461 12.37 -13.95 -38.84
CA GLU A 461 12.11 -13.07 -39.99
C GLU A 461 11.23 -13.77 -41.04
N ALA A 462 9.94 -13.36 -41.10
CA ALA A 462 9.04 -13.81 -42.15
C ALA A 462 9.27 -13.00 -43.44
N VAL A 463 9.71 -13.64 -44.52
CA VAL A 463 9.80 -13.02 -45.84
C VAL A 463 8.51 -13.29 -46.60
N LEU A 464 7.64 -12.28 -46.65
CA LEU A 464 6.30 -12.39 -47.21
C LEU A 464 6.32 -12.57 -48.73
N PRO A 465 5.25 -13.13 -49.35
CA PRO A 465 5.16 -13.32 -50.77
C PRO A 465 5.42 -12.02 -51.56
N GLY A 466 6.34 -12.06 -52.53
CA GLY A 466 6.73 -10.87 -53.31
C GLY A 466 7.77 -9.96 -52.64
N GLN A 467 8.21 -10.27 -51.43
CA GLN A 467 9.30 -9.56 -50.75
C GLN A 467 10.64 -10.32 -50.93
N SER A 468 11.73 -9.57 -50.75
CA SER A 468 13.07 -10.14 -50.66
C SER A 468 13.63 -9.99 -49.24
N LEU A 469 14.38 -10.98 -48.79
CA LEU A 469 15.10 -10.92 -47.51
C LEU A 469 16.16 -9.82 -47.59
N LYS A 470 16.16 -8.92 -46.65
CA LYS A 470 17.26 -7.97 -46.43
C LYS A 470 18.39 -8.67 -45.69
N LEU A 471 19.60 -8.51 -46.18
CA LEU A 471 20.83 -8.96 -45.56
C LEU A 471 21.61 -7.73 -45.08
N SER A 472 22.08 -7.70 -43.82
CA SER A 472 22.83 -6.57 -43.30
C SER A 472 23.74 -6.99 -42.16
N CYS A 473 24.95 -6.44 -42.14
CA CYS A 473 25.86 -6.49 -41.00
C CYS A 473 26.84 -5.34 -41.03
N THR A 474 27.47 -5.05 -39.91
CA THR A 474 28.59 -4.11 -39.81
C THR A 474 29.90 -4.87 -39.79
N ALA A 475 30.79 -4.52 -40.72
CA ALA A 475 32.07 -5.14 -40.87
C ALA A 475 33.18 -4.08 -41.20
N PRO A 476 34.47 -4.43 -41.15
CA PRO A 476 35.56 -3.50 -41.47
C PRO A 476 35.49 -3.04 -42.94
N GLY A 477 35.66 -1.77 -43.20
CA GLY A 477 35.86 -1.21 -44.53
C GLY A 477 37.07 -1.90 -45.23
N GLY A 478 36.95 -2.17 -46.53
CA GLY A 478 37.95 -2.91 -47.29
C GLY A 478 37.78 -4.44 -47.20
N GLY A 479 36.84 -4.98 -46.43
CA GLY A 479 36.46 -6.37 -46.37
C GLY A 479 35.53 -6.77 -47.52
N THR A 480 35.45 -8.07 -47.83
CA THR A 480 34.44 -8.70 -48.70
C THR A 480 33.49 -9.48 -47.83
N VAL A 481 32.20 -9.12 -47.85
CA VAL A 481 31.16 -9.80 -47.08
C VAL A 481 30.24 -10.57 -47.98
N THR A 482 30.05 -11.86 -47.68
CA THR A 482 29.05 -12.69 -48.31
C THR A 482 28.07 -13.24 -47.28
N ALA A 483 26.82 -13.48 -47.65
CA ALA A 483 25.85 -14.13 -46.78
C ALA A 483 25.17 -15.27 -47.50
N SER A 484 24.84 -16.32 -46.74
CA SER A 484 24.12 -17.49 -47.23
C SER A 484 22.97 -17.89 -46.30
N VAL A 485 21.85 -18.34 -46.92
CA VAL A 485 20.67 -18.84 -46.19
C VAL A 485 19.93 -19.84 -47.08
N GLY A 486 19.47 -20.96 -46.57
CA GLY A 486 18.71 -21.96 -47.29
C GLY A 486 19.41 -22.51 -48.56
N GLY A 487 20.73 -22.41 -48.63
CA GLY A 487 21.51 -22.79 -49.81
C GLY A 487 21.66 -21.70 -50.90
N LEU A 488 21.06 -20.55 -50.72
CA LEU A 488 21.27 -19.35 -51.56
C LEU A 488 22.36 -18.47 -50.93
N ALA A 489 23.08 -17.72 -51.79
CA ALA A 489 24.12 -16.80 -51.34
C ALA A 489 24.09 -15.45 -52.08
N ALA A 490 24.52 -14.40 -51.41
CA ALA A 490 24.67 -13.08 -51.98
C ALA A 490 25.93 -12.38 -51.44
N THR A 491 26.57 -11.56 -52.28
CA THR A 491 27.64 -10.66 -51.84
C THR A 491 27.02 -9.35 -51.38
N LEU A 492 27.46 -8.80 -50.25
CA LEU A 492 26.97 -7.53 -49.69
C LEU A 492 27.89 -6.40 -50.12
N GLU A 493 27.27 -5.28 -50.40
CA GLU A 493 27.97 -4.03 -50.72
C GLU A 493 27.96 -3.08 -49.54
N PRO A 494 29.04 -2.32 -49.28
CA PRO A 494 29.05 -1.33 -48.24
C PRO A 494 28.16 -0.12 -48.57
N VAL A 495 27.32 0.33 -47.59
CA VAL A 495 26.37 1.45 -47.80
C VAL A 495 27.05 2.78 -47.95
N ALA A 496 28.35 2.89 -47.55
CA ALA A 496 29.17 4.08 -47.70
C ALA A 496 30.62 3.70 -47.86
N GLN A 497 31.41 4.60 -48.45
CA GLN A 497 32.88 4.41 -48.48
C GLN A 497 33.43 4.61 -47.06
N ALA A 498 34.20 3.64 -46.57
CA ALA A 498 34.92 3.67 -45.32
C ALA A 498 36.42 3.42 -45.54
N ALA A 499 37.25 3.99 -44.69
CA ALA A 499 38.67 3.64 -44.71
C ALA A 499 38.86 2.21 -44.23
N ASP A 500 40.01 1.62 -44.58
CA ASP A 500 40.37 0.28 -44.20
C ASP A 500 40.29 0.06 -42.69
N GLY A 501 39.57 -0.98 -42.29
CA GLY A 501 39.30 -1.29 -40.86
C GLY A 501 38.23 -0.47 -40.19
N VAL A 502 37.76 0.63 -40.76
CA VAL A 502 36.66 1.44 -40.17
C VAL A 502 35.33 0.70 -40.34
N ALA A 503 34.55 0.65 -39.24
CA ALA A 503 33.23 -0.01 -39.25
C ALA A 503 32.30 0.61 -40.29
N VAL A 504 31.74 -0.21 -41.18
CA VAL A 504 30.77 0.19 -42.20
C VAL A 504 29.70 -0.90 -42.35
N THR A 505 28.45 -0.46 -42.57
CA THR A 505 27.35 -1.39 -42.81
C THR A 505 27.41 -1.94 -44.24
N TYR A 506 27.34 -3.25 -44.39
CA TYR A 506 27.21 -3.97 -45.64
C TYR A 506 25.78 -4.42 -45.80
N GLN A 507 25.22 -4.34 -47.04
CA GLN A 507 23.83 -4.73 -47.32
C GLN A 507 23.70 -5.45 -48.68
N ALA A 508 22.71 -6.33 -48.76
CA ALA A 508 22.19 -6.93 -49.97
C ALA A 508 20.72 -7.33 -49.76
N THR A 509 20.09 -7.77 -50.80
CA THR A 509 18.79 -8.44 -50.75
C THR A 509 18.87 -9.79 -51.49
N ILE A 510 18.08 -10.77 -51.02
CA ILE A 510 18.03 -12.10 -51.67
C ILE A 510 16.57 -12.58 -51.69
N ASP A 511 16.17 -13.11 -52.87
CA ASP A 511 14.85 -13.72 -53.02
C ASP A 511 14.87 -15.16 -52.54
N VAL A 512 14.09 -15.44 -51.48
CA VAL A 512 13.97 -16.77 -50.85
C VAL A 512 12.65 -17.47 -51.20
N SER A 513 11.78 -16.85 -52.01
CA SER A 513 10.44 -17.33 -52.33
C SER A 513 10.44 -18.75 -52.96
N SER A 514 11.47 -19.12 -53.70
CA SER A 514 11.61 -20.42 -54.34
C SER A 514 11.92 -21.57 -53.36
N LEU A 515 12.20 -21.24 -52.08
CA LEU A 515 12.55 -22.25 -51.05
C LEU A 515 11.33 -22.82 -50.31
N ALA A 516 10.13 -22.21 -50.45
CA ALA A 516 8.86 -22.69 -49.94
C ALA A 516 7.87 -23.02 -51.05
N GLN A 517 6.93 -23.94 -50.82
CA GLN A 517 5.83 -24.23 -51.75
C GLN A 517 4.72 -23.19 -51.67
N ASP A 518 3.86 -23.10 -52.68
CA ASP A 518 2.68 -22.24 -52.64
C ASP A 518 1.82 -22.54 -51.41
N GLY A 519 1.46 -21.50 -50.63
CA GLY A 519 0.69 -21.60 -49.40
C GLY A 519 1.48 -22.08 -48.15
N GLU A 520 2.80 -22.37 -48.29
CA GLU A 520 3.65 -22.88 -47.22
C GLU A 520 4.51 -21.76 -46.60
N VAL A 521 4.69 -21.79 -45.28
CA VAL A 521 5.72 -21.06 -44.52
C VAL A 521 6.80 -22.07 -44.12
N LYS A 522 8.04 -21.84 -44.52
CA LYS A 522 9.13 -22.77 -44.28
C LYS A 522 10.31 -22.10 -43.58
N ASN A 523 10.72 -22.66 -42.44
CA ASN A 523 11.96 -22.26 -41.80
C ASN A 523 13.15 -22.73 -42.65
N ILE A 524 13.98 -21.80 -43.10
CA ILE A 524 15.18 -22.05 -43.90
C ILE A 524 16.48 -21.83 -43.14
N GLY A 525 16.38 -21.64 -41.82
CA GLY A 525 17.47 -21.46 -40.87
C GLY A 525 18.05 -20.04 -40.82
N PRO A 526 19.08 -19.85 -40.01
CA PRO A 526 19.73 -18.55 -39.84
C PRO A 526 20.56 -18.17 -41.07
N VAL A 527 20.82 -16.85 -41.23
CA VAL A 527 21.78 -16.35 -42.24
C VAL A 527 23.19 -16.47 -41.71
N THR A 528 24.07 -17.09 -42.53
CA THR A 528 25.50 -17.14 -42.23
C THR A 528 26.23 -16.07 -43.04
N TYR A 529 26.87 -15.12 -42.35
CA TYR A 529 27.71 -14.07 -42.92
C TYR A 529 29.17 -14.49 -42.85
N THR A 530 29.86 -14.38 -43.95
CA THR A 530 31.31 -14.68 -44.07
C THR A 530 32.03 -13.38 -44.45
N LEU A 531 33.04 -13.02 -43.69
CA LEU A 531 33.94 -11.89 -43.98
C LEU A 531 35.30 -12.40 -44.40
N GLU A 532 35.76 -11.93 -45.54
CA GLU A 532 37.17 -12.02 -45.95
C GLU A 532 37.82 -10.67 -45.73
N TYR A 533 38.75 -10.58 -44.77
CA TYR A 533 39.46 -9.35 -44.44
C TYR A 533 40.89 -9.64 -43.92
N GLY A 534 41.88 -8.92 -44.46
CA GLY A 534 43.29 -9.11 -44.08
C GLY A 534 43.84 -10.51 -44.32
N GLY A 535 43.24 -11.27 -45.30
CA GLY A 535 43.64 -12.63 -45.62
C GLY A 535 43.09 -13.70 -44.65
N VAL A 536 42.15 -13.34 -43.80
CA VAL A 536 41.47 -14.25 -42.84
C VAL A 536 40.00 -14.27 -43.14
N ASN A 537 39.38 -15.49 -43.13
CA ASN A 537 37.93 -15.66 -43.20
C ASN A 537 37.38 -15.83 -41.79
N SER A 538 36.31 -15.12 -41.49
CA SER A 538 35.53 -15.29 -40.25
C SER A 538 34.04 -15.38 -40.58
N GLU A 539 33.30 -16.11 -39.74
CA GLU A 539 31.85 -16.32 -39.92
C GLU A 539 31.07 -15.84 -38.70
N GLN A 540 29.88 -15.31 -38.95
CA GLN A 540 28.92 -14.95 -37.95
C GLN A 540 27.53 -15.30 -38.43
N GLN A 541 26.73 -15.99 -37.58
CA GLN A 541 25.32 -16.31 -37.87
C GLN A 541 24.40 -15.27 -37.29
N SER A 542 23.26 -15.05 -37.96
CA SER A 542 22.13 -14.28 -37.39
C SER A 542 21.56 -14.98 -36.16
N ALA A 543 21.01 -14.20 -35.24
CA ALA A 543 20.33 -14.76 -34.08
C ALA A 543 18.93 -15.28 -34.43
N GLY A 544 18.26 -14.63 -35.40
CA GLY A 544 16.96 -15.05 -35.92
C GLY A 544 17.05 -15.98 -37.11
N ASP A 545 16.12 -16.94 -37.17
CA ASP A 545 15.87 -17.77 -38.34
C ASP A 545 15.05 -17.03 -39.39
N VAL A 546 15.20 -17.43 -40.64
CA VAL A 546 14.43 -16.92 -41.77
C VAL A 546 13.32 -17.92 -42.13
N TYR A 547 12.12 -17.38 -42.29
CA TYR A 547 10.92 -18.09 -42.73
C TYR A 547 10.55 -17.64 -44.15
N ALA A 548 10.80 -18.50 -45.15
CA ALA A 548 10.38 -18.23 -46.50
C ALA A 548 8.87 -18.51 -46.64
N CYS A 549 8.13 -17.53 -47.19
CA CYS A 549 6.72 -17.67 -47.46
C CYS A 549 6.48 -17.88 -48.94
N GLY A 550 5.90 -19.03 -49.29
CA GLY A 550 5.52 -19.35 -50.68
C GLY A 550 4.36 -18.46 -51.15
N ASN A 551 4.09 -18.50 -52.48
CA ASN A 551 3.01 -17.66 -53.00
C ASN A 551 1.65 -17.98 -52.38
N GLY A 552 0.92 -16.96 -51.92
CA GLY A 552 -0.36 -17.12 -51.21
C GLY A 552 -0.26 -17.63 -49.77
N ALA A 553 0.93 -17.82 -49.20
CA ALA A 553 1.10 -18.13 -47.79
C ALA A 553 0.66 -16.95 -46.90
N ARG A 554 0.06 -17.29 -45.77
CA ARG A 554 -0.34 -16.34 -44.70
C ARG A 554 0.40 -16.74 -43.43
N PRO A 555 1.57 -16.19 -43.14
CA PRO A 555 2.29 -16.53 -41.92
C PRO A 555 1.52 -16.17 -40.67
N VAL A 556 1.59 -17.01 -39.67
CA VAL A 556 0.91 -16.87 -38.37
C VAL A 556 1.94 -16.56 -37.31
N ALA A 557 1.74 -15.46 -36.65
CA ALA A 557 2.44 -15.07 -35.40
C ALA A 557 1.75 -15.73 -34.19
N VAL A 558 2.57 -16.25 -33.26
CA VAL A 558 2.14 -16.74 -31.93
C VAL A 558 2.81 -15.91 -30.87
N MET A 559 2.04 -15.34 -29.96
CA MET A 559 2.55 -14.51 -28.87
C MET A 559 3.33 -15.36 -27.86
N LYS A 560 4.53 -14.90 -27.48
CA LYS A 560 5.51 -15.70 -26.70
C LYS A 560 5.43 -15.54 -25.20
N THR A 561 4.80 -14.46 -24.72
CA THR A 561 4.84 -14.11 -23.31
C THR A 561 3.45 -13.77 -22.80
N PHE A 562 3.28 -13.82 -21.47
CA PHE A 562 2.00 -13.60 -20.80
C PHE A 562 1.32 -12.31 -21.22
N ILE A 563 2.09 -11.22 -21.44
CA ILE A 563 1.63 -9.95 -22.01
C ILE A 563 2.51 -9.60 -23.22
N VAL A 564 1.87 -9.34 -24.36
CA VAL A 564 2.51 -8.86 -25.58
C VAL A 564 1.81 -7.56 -26.02
N PRO A 565 2.45 -6.39 -25.87
CA PRO A 565 1.93 -5.16 -26.40
C PRO A 565 1.89 -5.16 -27.92
N VAL A 566 0.79 -4.66 -28.49
CA VAL A 566 0.61 -4.40 -29.91
C VAL A 566 0.54 -2.90 -30.10
N ASN A 567 1.53 -2.32 -30.72
CA ASN A 567 1.67 -0.88 -30.89
C ASN A 567 0.70 -0.35 -31.96
N ALA A 568 0.21 0.87 -31.80
CA ALA A 568 -0.60 1.53 -32.83
C ALA A 568 0.26 1.85 -34.07
N ASN A 569 1.56 2.09 -33.90
CA ASN A 569 2.54 2.43 -34.92
C ASN A 569 3.71 1.44 -34.94
N ALA A 570 4.47 1.35 -36.05
CA ALA A 570 5.71 0.59 -36.13
C ALA A 570 6.87 1.35 -35.44
N ALA A 571 6.62 1.85 -34.24
CA ALA A 571 7.54 2.58 -33.38
C ALA A 571 7.28 2.23 -31.91
N ASP A 572 8.29 2.42 -31.07
CA ASP A 572 8.18 2.28 -29.63
C ASP A 572 7.94 3.69 -29.04
N ASP A 573 6.77 4.23 -29.30
CA ASP A 573 6.35 5.59 -28.91
C ASP A 573 5.29 5.60 -27.79
N GLY A 574 4.98 4.40 -27.24
CA GLY A 574 4.04 4.25 -26.16
C GLY A 574 2.56 4.24 -26.55
N GLU A 575 2.24 4.36 -27.83
CA GLU A 575 0.87 4.21 -28.32
C GLU A 575 0.55 2.74 -28.61
N TYR A 576 -0.31 2.12 -27.82
CA TYR A 576 -0.72 0.73 -28.00
C TYR A 576 -2.14 0.65 -28.57
N ALA A 577 -2.31 -0.28 -29.52
CA ALA A 577 -3.62 -0.65 -30.06
C ALA A 577 -4.33 -1.63 -29.12
N THR A 578 -3.60 -2.59 -28.55
CA THR A 578 -4.10 -3.61 -27.62
C THR A 578 -2.95 -4.34 -26.91
N ILE A 579 -3.32 -5.22 -26.00
CA ILE A 579 -2.40 -6.16 -25.33
C ILE A 579 -2.89 -7.58 -25.60
N LEU A 580 -2.07 -8.39 -26.20
CA LEU A 580 -2.36 -9.80 -26.44
C LEU A 580 -1.73 -10.68 -25.36
N LYS A 581 -2.29 -11.86 -25.14
CA LYS A 581 -1.82 -12.85 -24.18
C LYS A 581 -0.98 -13.94 -24.87
N GLU A 582 -0.24 -14.69 -24.08
CA GLU A 582 0.55 -15.84 -24.54
C GLU A 582 -0.30 -16.83 -25.34
N ASP A 583 0.28 -17.38 -26.39
CA ASP A 583 -0.35 -18.30 -27.36
C ASP A 583 -1.51 -17.69 -28.18
N CYS A 584 -1.81 -16.40 -28.06
CA CYS A 584 -2.69 -15.74 -29.02
C CYS A 584 -2.07 -15.83 -30.42
N VAL A 585 -2.93 -16.10 -31.41
CA VAL A 585 -2.52 -16.25 -32.82
C VAL A 585 -3.12 -15.16 -33.67
N ASP A 586 -2.32 -14.63 -34.61
CA ASP A 586 -2.80 -13.69 -35.62
C ASP A 586 -1.98 -13.82 -36.93
N TYR A 587 -2.53 -13.38 -38.05
CA TYR A 587 -1.80 -13.35 -39.30
C TYR A 587 -0.86 -12.16 -39.41
N ILE A 588 0.35 -12.39 -39.91
CA ILE A 588 1.29 -11.32 -40.30
C ILE A 588 0.88 -10.84 -41.69
N THR A 589 0.56 -9.53 -41.81
CA THR A 589 0.15 -8.90 -43.06
C THR A 589 1.27 -8.07 -43.69
N GLU A 590 2.13 -7.48 -42.88
CA GLU A 590 3.28 -6.69 -43.35
C GLU A 590 4.48 -6.89 -42.42
N ASN A 591 5.67 -6.70 -43.02
CA ASN A 591 6.95 -6.72 -42.34
C ASN A 591 7.56 -5.32 -42.38
N VAL A 592 7.59 -4.60 -41.23
CA VAL A 592 7.97 -3.19 -41.13
C VAL A 592 9.07 -3.02 -40.09
N GLY A 593 10.33 -2.92 -40.54
CA GLY A 593 11.46 -2.70 -39.63
C GLY A 593 11.61 -3.80 -38.58
N GLY A 594 11.54 -3.45 -37.28
CA GLY A 594 11.57 -4.38 -36.16
C GLY A 594 10.21 -5.00 -35.81
N TYR A 595 9.16 -4.74 -36.59
CA TYR A 595 7.77 -5.08 -36.28
C TYR A 595 7.11 -5.92 -37.38
N TYR A 596 6.08 -6.66 -36.98
CA TYR A 596 5.06 -7.22 -37.86
C TYR A 596 3.75 -6.48 -37.68
N HIS A 597 3.10 -6.11 -38.78
CA HIS A 597 1.73 -5.67 -38.78
C HIS A 597 0.80 -6.88 -38.76
N LEU A 598 -0.17 -6.88 -37.83
CA LEU A 598 -1.10 -7.98 -37.60
C LEU A 598 -2.41 -7.79 -38.37
N SER A 599 -3.14 -8.87 -38.65
CA SER A 599 -4.44 -8.80 -39.33
C SER A 599 -5.54 -8.19 -38.43
N SER A 600 -5.40 -8.27 -37.12
CA SER A 600 -6.26 -7.58 -36.15
C SER A 600 -6.00 -6.07 -36.07
N GLY A 601 -4.92 -5.61 -36.68
CA GLY A 601 -4.42 -4.25 -36.61
C GLY A 601 -3.26 -4.08 -35.63
N GLY A 602 -2.51 -2.98 -35.80
CA GLY A 602 -1.37 -2.67 -34.96
C GLY A 602 -0.11 -3.48 -35.29
N TYR A 603 0.95 -3.20 -34.54
CA TYR A 603 2.31 -3.66 -34.80
C TYR A 603 2.89 -4.37 -33.58
N VAL A 604 3.36 -5.59 -33.77
CA VAL A 604 4.01 -6.36 -32.71
C VAL A 604 5.53 -6.47 -32.98
N LEU A 605 6.33 -6.35 -31.93
CA LEU A 605 7.77 -6.58 -32.02
C LEU A 605 8.07 -7.99 -32.48
N LYS A 606 8.98 -8.15 -33.46
CA LYS A 606 9.38 -9.47 -33.99
C LYS A 606 9.92 -10.40 -32.91
N GLY A 607 10.60 -9.87 -31.92
CA GLY A 607 11.12 -10.63 -30.77
C GLY A 607 10.05 -11.18 -29.84
N ALA A 608 8.84 -10.62 -29.88
CA ALA A 608 7.72 -11.01 -29.01
C ALA A 608 6.85 -12.13 -29.60
N VAL A 609 7.16 -12.61 -30.80
CA VAL A 609 6.35 -13.65 -31.47
C VAL A 609 7.23 -14.78 -32.04
N ASP A 610 6.63 -15.96 -32.13
CA ASP A 610 7.13 -17.09 -32.96
C ASP A 610 6.29 -17.14 -34.24
N ILE A 611 6.87 -17.79 -35.28
CA ILE A 611 6.23 -17.96 -36.58
C ILE A 611 5.93 -19.45 -36.80
N LEU A 612 4.66 -19.77 -37.10
CA LEU A 612 4.29 -21.16 -37.37
C LEU A 612 4.73 -21.61 -38.76
N GLU A 613 5.27 -22.82 -38.83
CA GLU A 613 5.67 -23.49 -40.10
C GLU A 613 4.50 -24.23 -40.78
N GLY A 614 4.61 -24.39 -42.07
CA GLY A 614 3.63 -25.11 -42.90
C GLY A 614 2.49 -24.26 -43.38
N SER A 615 1.31 -24.85 -43.52
CA SER A 615 0.07 -24.16 -43.92
C SER A 615 -0.86 -24.05 -42.73
N GLN A 616 -0.44 -23.30 -41.69
CA GLN A 616 -1.20 -23.10 -40.46
C GLN A 616 -2.23 -21.98 -40.62
N THR A 617 -3.19 -21.94 -39.71
CA THR A 617 -4.23 -20.91 -39.69
C THR A 617 -4.27 -20.19 -38.31
N ALA A 618 -4.52 -18.88 -38.30
CA ALA A 618 -4.85 -18.11 -37.09
C ALA A 618 -6.33 -18.16 -36.78
N GLU A 619 -7.15 -18.90 -37.56
CA GLU A 619 -8.59 -18.96 -37.35
C GLU A 619 -8.93 -19.84 -36.13
N THR A 620 -9.81 -19.36 -35.26
CA THR A 620 -10.46 -20.17 -34.21
C THR A 620 -11.90 -20.45 -34.60
N ASN A 621 -12.38 -21.65 -34.35
CA ASN A 621 -13.78 -21.98 -34.56
C ASN A 621 -14.54 -21.93 -33.23
N ALA A 622 -15.47 -20.99 -33.10
CA ALA A 622 -16.36 -20.86 -31.95
C ALA A 622 -17.51 -21.89 -32.03
N SER A 623 -17.72 -22.67 -30.97
CA SER A 623 -18.68 -23.78 -30.96
C SER A 623 -19.79 -23.66 -29.91
N SER A 624 -19.59 -22.92 -28.84
CA SER A 624 -20.62 -22.69 -27.81
C SER A 624 -20.31 -21.47 -26.97
N LEU A 625 -21.37 -20.90 -26.34
CA LEU A 625 -21.31 -19.82 -25.37
C LEU A 625 -21.87 -20.28 -24.03
N SER A 626 -21.26 -19.81 -22.95
CA SER A 626 -21.84 -19.93 -21.60
C SER A 626 -21.47 -18.72 -20.75
N LEU A 627 -22.43 -18.25 -19.94
CA LEU A 627 -22.21 -17.16 -18.99
C LEU A 627 -22.30 -17.71 -17.57
N GLU A 628 -21.27 -17.46 -16.79
CA GLU A 628 -21.18 -17.88 -15.38
C GLU A 628 -21.15 -16.65 -14.47
N GLN A 629 -21.93 -16.73 -13.39
CA GLN A 629 -21.89 -15.76 -12.29
C GLN A 629 -20.80 -16.16 -11.31
N THR A 630 -19.96 -15.22 -10.93
CA THR A 630 -18.93 -15.41 -9.91
C THR A 630 -19.15 -14.45 -8.73
N ASP A 631 -18.43 -14.65 -7.64
CA ASP A 631 -18.51 -13.76 -6.47
C ASP A 631 -18.03 -12.33 -6.80
N LYS A 632 -17.18 -12.17 -7.82
CA LYS A 632 -16.59 -10.88 -8.22
C LYS A 632 -17.11 -10.35 -9.56
N GLY A 633 -18.06 -11.01 -10.21
CA GLY A 633 -18.56 -10.55 -11.51
C GLY A 633 -19.09 -11.66 -12.41
N GLU A 634 -18.91 -11.54 -13.71
CA GLU A 634 -19.42 -12.48 -14.72
C GLU A 634 -18.34 -12.90 -15.69
N LYS A 635 -18.37 -14.18 -16.11
CA LYS A 635 -17.46 -14.76 -17.11
C LYS A 635 -18.25 -15.28 -18.28
N LEU A 636 -18.06 -14.68 -19.46
CA LEU A 636 -18.55 -15.22 -20.72
C LEU A 636 -17.47 -16.13 -21.32
N THR A 637 -17.72 -17.42 -21.40
CA THR A 637 -16.84 -18.38 -22.03
C THR A 637 -17.30 -18.70 -23.44
N ILE A 638 -16.38 -18.57 -24.41
CA ILE A 638 -16.54 -18.96 -25.83
C ILE A 638 -15.62 -20.13 -26.06
N ARG A 639 -16.19 -21.32 -26.31
CA ARG A 639 -15.39 -22.51 -26.63
C ARG A 639 -14.77 -22.38 -28.00
N GLY A 640 -13.44 -22.44 -28.09
CA GLY A 640 -12.65 -22.21 -29.29
C GLY A 640 -11.64 -23.32 -29.60
N THR A 641 -11.02 -23.23 -30.77
CA THR A 641 -9.97 -24.17 -31.21
C THR A 641 -8.54 -23.58 -31.16
N ALA A 642 -8.45 -22.26 -30.97
CA ALA A 642 -7.19 -21.53 -30.79
C ALA A 642 -7.50 -20.26 -29.98
N ARG A 643 -6.49 -19.59 -29.47
CA ARG A 643 -6.60 -18.30 -28.77
C ARG A 643 -6.59 -17.15 -29.76
N PRO A 644 -7.72 -16.50 -30.07
CA PRO A 644 -7.78 -15.42 -31.05
C PRO A 644 -7.07 -14.16 -30.52
N ALA A 645 -6.54 -13.35 -31.44
CA ALA A 645 -6.21 -11.97 -31.15
C ALA A 645 -7.47 -11.20 -30.76
N PHE A 646 -7.34 -10.21 -29.88
CA PHE A 646 -8.46 -9.42 -29.37
C PHE A 646 -8.06 -7.99 -29.08
N ASP A 647 -9.05 -7.12 -29.01
CA ASP A 647 -8.98 -5.81 -28.38
C ASP A 647 -10.30 -5.52 -27.66
N GLY A 648 -10.34 -4.40 -26.97
CA GLY A 648 -11.56 -3.95 -26.33
C GLY A 648 -11.41 -2.59 -25.67
N ALA A 649 -12.55 -2.05 -25.26
CA ALA A 649 -12.64 -0.79 -24.55
C ALA A 649 -13.79 -0.83 -23.55
N MET A 650 -13.67 -0.06 -22.49
CA MET A 650 -14.71 0.15 -21.48
C MET A 650 -15.02 1.64 -21.42
N ASP A 651 -16.30 1.98 -21.39
CA ASP A 651 -16.80 3.32 -21.14
C ASP A 651 -17.87 3.30 -20.02
N ASP A 652 -18.44 4.45 -19.67
CA ASP A 652 -19.35 4.60 -18.51
C ASP A 652 -20.57 3.66 -18.49
N GLY A 653 -20.90 3.04 -19.59
CA GLY A 653 -22.12 2.21 -19.68
C GLY A 653 -21.95 0.91 -20.43
N SER A 654 -20.79 0.65 -20.99
CA SER A 654 -20.57 -0.54 -21.78
C SER A 654 -19.11 -1.02 -21.81
N VAL A 655 -18.95 -2.32 -22.09
CA VAL A 655 -17.68 -2.91 -22.46
C VAL A 655 -17.82 -3.51 -23.85
N THR A 656 -16.91 -3.17 -24.73
CA THR A 656 -16.83 -3.74 -26.09
C THR A 656 -15.56 -4.58 -26.20
N VAL A 657 -15.71 -5.84 -26.63
CA VAL A 657 -14.61 -6.75 -26.91
C VAL A 657 -14.69 -7.24 -28.34
N ARG A 658 -13.62 -7.13 -29.11
CA ARG A 658 -13.49 -7.68 -30.45
C ARG A 658 -12.55 -8.86 -30.44
N LEU A 659 -12.97 -9.94 -31.08
CA LEU A 659 -12.18 -11.16 -31.29
C LEU A 659 -11.94 -11.36 -32.78
N TYR A 660 -10.72 -11.52 -33.19
CA TYR A 660 -10.30 -11.56 -34.58
C TYR A 660 -10.11 -12.99 -35.09
N ASN A 661 -10.33 -13.20 -36.39
CA ASN A 661 -10.17 -14.50 -37.05
C ASN A 661 -11.04 -15.60 -36.41
N VAL A 662 -12.26 -15.25 -35.96
CA VAL A 662 -13.22 -16.19 -35.35
C VAL A 662 -14.27 -16.62 -36.36
N THR A 663 -14.39 -17.94 -36.55
CA THR A 663 -15.41 -18.57 -37.41
C THR A 663 -16.43 -19.32 -36.57
N GLY A 664 -17.61 -19.62 -37.13
CA GLY A 664 -18.66 -20.39 -36.43
C GLY A 664 -19.52 -19.59 -35.45
N PHE A 665 -19.11 -18.39 -35.08
CA PHE A 665 -19.83 -17.56 -34.11
C PHE A 665 -21.21 -17.12 -34.63
N GLU A 666 -21.39 -16.97 -35.96
CA GLU A 666 -22.65 -16.65 -36.61
C GLU A 666 -23.78 -17.65 -36.31
N ASN A 667 -23.42 -18.84 -35.82
CA ASN A 667 -24.36 -19.89 -35.41
C ASN A 667 -24.70 -19.85 -33.90
N LEU A 668 -24.12 -18.91 -33.17
CA LEU A 668 -24.31 -18.74 -31.73
C LEU A 668 -25.19 -17.53 -31.44
N SER A 669 -25.77 -17.47 -30.25
CA SER A 669 -26.65 -16.35 -29.85
C SER A 669 -26.40 -15.95 -28.42
N THR A 670 -26.18 -14.67 -28.21
CA THR A 670 -26.07 -14.06 -26.88
C THR A 670 -27.43 -13.79 -26.23
N ALA A 671 -28.51 -13.81 -26.99
CA ALA A 671 -29.87 -13.47 -26.52
C ALA A 671 -30.44 -14.38 -25.41
N ALA A 672 -29.89 -15.58 -25.26
CA ALA A 672 -30.27 -16.52 -24.21
C ALA A 672 -29.41 -16.44 -22.95
N LEU A 673 -28.44 -15.56 -22.90
CA LEU A 673 -27.55 -15.39 -21.76
C LEU A 673 -28.22 -14.49 -20.71
N GLU A 674 -28.33 -14.99 -19.48
CA GLU A 674 -28.91 -14.24 -18.36
C GLU A 674 -27.79 -13.57 -17.56
N SER A 675 -27.58 -12.27 -17.79
CA SER A 675 -26.60 -11.46 -17.07
C SER A 675 -27.26 -10.71 -15.91
N LYS A 676 -26.56 -10.57 -14.80
CA LYS A 676 -26.92 -9.68 -13.68
C LYS A 676 -26.26 -8.31 -13.81
N LEU A 677 -25.09 -8.25 -14.45
CA LEU A 677 -24.35 -7.00 -14.64
C LEU A 677 -24.85 -6.23 -15.85
N CYS A 678 -25.31 -6.93 -16.90
CA CYS A 678 -25.67 -6.31 -18.17
C CYS A 678 -27.18 -6.34 -18.41
N SER A 679 -27.70 -5.27 -18.96
CA SER A 679 -29.06 -5.17 -19.49
C SER A 679 -29.23 -5.92 -20.83
N SER A 680 -28.13 -5.98 -21.61
CA SER A 680 -28.03 -6.79 -22.83
C SER A 680 -26.58 -7.12 -23.16
N ILE A 681 -26.39 -8.22 -23.88
CA ILE A 681 -25.09 -8.60 -24.50
C ILE A 681 -25.38 -8.73 -25.99
N GLU A 682 -24.90 -7.75 -26.74
CA GLU A 682 -25.05 -7.73 -28.20
C GLU A 682 -23.84 -8.37 -28.87
N SER A 683 -24.06 -9.00 -30.01
CA SER A 683 -22.98 -9.57 -30.82
C SER A 683 -23.18 -9.27 -32.29
N SER A 684 -22.11 -8.98 -32.99
CA SER A 684 -22.07 -8.90 -34.45
C SER A 684 -20.82 -9.59 -35.00
N THR A 685 -20.93 -10.08 -36.22
CA THR A 685 -19.80 -10.72 -36.92
C THR A 685 -19.62 -10.08 -38.29
N GLU A 686 -18.43 -9.58 -38.53
CA GLU A 686 -18.05 -9.00 -39.83
C GLU A 686 -16.64 -9.50 -40.22
N GLN A 687 -16.50 -10.14 -41.38
CA GLN A 687 -15.18 -10.64 -41.89
C GLN A 687 -14.38 -11.47 -40.87
N ASN A 688 -15.06 -12.39 -40.16
CA ASN A 688 -14.47 -13.22 -39.10
C ASN A 688 -14.02 -12.41 -37.85
N THR A 689 -14.41 -11.16 -37.72
CA THR A 689 -14.28 -10.38 -36.47
C THR A 689 -15.59 -10.42 -35.73
N VAL A 690 -15.57 -10.94 -34.52
CA VAL A 690 -16.72 -10.98 -33.60
C VAL A 690 -16.60 -9.78 -32.67
N THR A 691 -17.61 -8.91 -32.67
CA THR A 691 -17.74 -7.81 -31.69
C THR A 691 -18.81 -8.18 -30.68
N LEU A 692 -18.46 -8.14 -29.42
CA LEU A 692 -19.36 -8.31 -28.27
C LEU A 692 -19.46 -7.00 -27.51
N THR A 693 -20.70 -6.50 -27.33
CA THR A 693 -20.96 -5.30 -26.55
C THR A 693 -21.81 -5.64 -25.34
N PHE A 694 -21.29 -5.43 -24.16
CA PHE A 694 -21.93 -5.65 -22.86
C PHE A 694 -22.48 -4.31 -22.37
N HIS A 695 -23.79 -4.10 -22.48
CA HIS A 695 -24.46 -2.91 -21.96
C HIS A 695 -24.76 -3.08 -20.47
N LEU A 696 -24.09 -2.31 -19.62
CA LEU A 696 -24.23 -2.43 -18.18
C LEU A 696 -25.61 -1.99 -17.68
N ASN A 697 -26.08 -2.61 -16.61
CA ASN A 697 -27.28 -2.15 -15.90
C ASN A 697 -27.01 -0.80 -15.23
N GLU A 698 -28.06 0.00 -15.05
CA GLU A 698 -27.96 1.29 -14.35
C GLU A 698 -27.36 1.10 -12.93
N GLY A 699 -26.35 1.87 -12.61
CA GLY A 699 -25.64 1.84 -11.32
C GLY A 699 -24.63 0.71 -11.17
N VAL A 700 -24.47 -0.19 -12.13
CA VAL A 700 -23.36 -1.15 -12.15
C VAL A 700 -22.07 -0.42 -12.52
N ARG A 701 -21.03 -0.64 -11.72
CA ARG A 701 -19.66 -0.17 -12.00
C ARG A 701 -18.74 -1.38 -12.01
N LEU A 702 -17.75 -1.35 -12.89
CA LEU A 702 -16.73 -2.39 -12.98
C LEU A 702 -15.42 -1.90 -12.38
N LEU A 703 -14.65 -2.84 -11.84
CA LEU A 703 -13.22 -2.65 -11.58
C LEU A 703 -12.43 -2.72 -12.88
N GLY A 704 -12.90 -3.55 -13.80
CA GLY A 704 -12.31 -3.72 -15.12
C GLY A 704 -12.93 -4.88 -15.88
N TRP A 705 -12.35 -5.15 -17.04
CA TRP A 705 -12.67 -6.28 -17.89
C TRP A 705 -11.37 -6.97 -18.34
N ASP A 706 -11.41 -8.25 -18.66
CA ASP A 706 -10.22 -8.96 -19.12
C ASP A 706 -10.60 -10.06 -20.10
N VAL A 707 -9.68 -10.41 -21.00
CA VAL A 707 -9.75 -11.60 -21.82
C VAL A 707 -8.68 -12.58 -21.34
N ARG A 708 -9.15 -13.70 -20.82
CA ARG A 708 -8.33 -14.81 -20.34
C ARG A 708 -8.59 -16.05 -21.16
N PHE A 709 -7.72 -17.03 -21.07
CA PHE A 709 -7.87 -18.29 -21.78
C PHE A 709 -7.82 -19.48 -20.82
N ASN A 710 -8.73 -20.43 -21.06
CA ASN A 710 -8.68 -21.74 -20.42
C ASN A 710 -8.44 -22.76 -21.54
N ASP A 711 -7.22 -23.25 -21.67
CA ASP A 711 -6.72 -23.90 -22.89
C ASP A 711 -6.94 -22.99 -24.12
N ASN A 712 -7.83 -23.36 -25.04
CA ASN A 712 -8.22 -22.58 -26.21
C ASN A 712 -9.57 -21.86 -26.07
N ASP A 713 -10.24 -22.03 -24.93
CA ASP A 713 -11.52 -21.35 -24.67
C ASP A 713 -11.26 -19.89 -24.28
N THR A 714 -11.90 -18.96 -24.97
CA THR A 714 -11.81 -17.53 -24.65
C THR A 714 -12.78 -17.19 -23.51
N VAL A 715 -12.29 -16.61 -22.45
CA VAL A 715 -13.06 -16.17 -21.28
C VAL A 715 -13.03 -14.66 -21.18
N ILE A 716 -14.14 -14.00 -21.41
CA ILE A 716 -14.32 -12.56 -21.18
C ILE A 716 -14.85 -12.39 -19.77
N TYR A 717 -14.07 -11.73 -18.92
CA TYR A 717 -14.39 -11.49 -17.52
C TYR A 717 -14.75 -10.02 -17.29
N LEU A 718 -15.96 -9.77 -16.78
CA LEU A 718 -16.41 -8.47 -16.30
C LEU A 718 -16.34 -8.49 -14.77
N LYS A 719 -15.43 -7.73 -14.19
CA LYS A 719 -15.19 -7.70 -12.75
C LYS A 719 -15.96 -6.54 -12.13
N GLN A 720 -16.97 -6.87 -11.31
CA GLN A 720 -17.82 -5.88 -10.68
C GLN A 720 -17.08 -5.15 -9.55
N ARG A 721 -17.26 -3.82 -9.48
CA ARG A 721 -16.79 -3.03 -8.35
C ARG A 721 -17.71 -3.26 -7.16
N PRO A 722 -17.19 -3.78 -6.02
CA PRO A 722 -18.00 -4.02 -4.84
C PRO A 722 -18.38 -2.71 -4.13
N THR A 723 -19.48 -2.74 -3.41
CA THR A 723 -19.86 -1.66 -2.48
C THR A 723 -19.33 -2.00 -1.10
N LEU A 724 -18.55 -1.10 -0.50
CA LEU A 724 -17.99 -1.31 0.83
C LEU A 724 -19.04 -1.10 1.94
N ASP A 725 -18.99 -1.92 2.97
CA ASP A 725 -19.61 -1.60 4.25
C ASP A 725 -18.71 -0.64 5.06
N ARG A 726 -18.92 0.65 4.86
CA ARG A 726 -18.17 1.71 5.54
C ARG A 726 -18.46 1.81 7.05
N ALA A 727 -19.45 1.09 7.54
CA ALA A 727 -19.75 1.01 8.96
C ALA A 727 -18.96 -0.10 9.67
N SER A 728 -18.35 -1.01 8.92
CA SER A 728 -17.50 -2.07 9.45
C SER A 728 -16.13 -1.55 9.86
N ALA A 729 -15.53 -2.12 10.91
CA ALA A 729 -14.12 -1.93 11.25
C ALA A 729 -13.17 -2.46 10.17
N LYS A 730 -13.66 -3.34 9.30
CA LYS A 730 -12.92 -3.94 8.19
C LYS A 730 -13.61 -3.65 6.85
N PRO A 731 -13.67 -2.38 6.43
CA PRO A 731 -14.43 -1.98 5.25
C PRO A 731 -13.92 -2.61 3.95
N LEU A 732 -12.64 -2.99 3.88
CA LEU A 732 -12.03 -3.62 2.71
C LEU A 732 -12.12 -5.16 2.72
N SER A 733 -12.95 -5.75 3.60
CA SER A 733 -13.16 -7.20 3.59
C SER A 733 -13.66 -7.69 2.24
N GLY A 734 -13.00 -8.69 1.68
CA GLY A 734 -13.28 -9.24 0.36
C GLY A 734 -12.54 -8.56 -0.80
N ILE A 735 -11.82 -7.47 -0.56
CA ILE A 735 -10.95 -6.82 -1.54
C ILE A 735 -9.58 -7.49 -1.54
N THR A 736 -9.07 -7.80 -2.72
CA THR A 736 -7.71 -8.33 -2.94
C THR A 736 -6.85 -7.26 -3.59
N VAL A 737 -5.74 -6.90 -2.98
CA VAL A 737 -4.79 -5.90 -3.51
C VAL A 737 -3.45 -6.58 -3.82
N ALA A 738 -2.94 -6.38 -5.03
CA ALA A 738 -1.58 -6.72 -5.40
C ALA A 738 -0.69 -5.49 -5.22
N LEU A 739 0.32 -5.60 -4.38
CA LEU A 739 1.35 -4.58 -4.19
C LEU A 739 2.63 -5.02 -4.86
N ASP A 740 3.15 -4.18 -5.71
CA ASP A 740 4.35 -4.41 -6.49
C ASP A 740 5.47 -3.46 -6.03
N PRO A 741 6.39 -3.90 -5.16
CA PRO A 741 7.61 -3.14 -4.91
C PRO A 741 8.43 -3.05 -6.21
N GLY A 742 8.65 -1.85 -6.71
CA GLY A 742 9.46 -1.68 -7.93
C GLY A 742 10.87 -2.23 -7.77
N HIS A 743 11.47 -2.71 -8.89
CA HIS A 743 12.82 -3.31 -8.89
C HIS A 743 12.93 -4.61 -8.09
N GLY A 744 14.11 -4.94 -7.57
CA GLY A 744 14.36 -6.11 -6.71
C GLY A 744 15.47 -7.03 -7.22
N GLY A 745 16.07 -7.82 -6.32
CA GLY A 745 17.13 -8.76 -6.64
C GLY A 745 18.38 -8.09 -7.19
N ASP A 746 18.76 -8.43 -8.43
CA ASP A 746 19.92 -7.86 -9.12
C ASP A 746 19.66 -6.45 -9.69
N ASP A 747 18.41 -5.98 -9.67
CA ASP A 747 18.02 -4.64 -10.08
C ASP A 747 17.73 -3.78 -8.83
N PRO A 748 18.69 -2.99 -8.36
CA PRO A 748 18.50 -2.15 -7.17
C PRO A 748 17.65 -0.90 -7.45
N GLY A 749 17.30 -0.60 -8.71
CA GLY A 749 16.76 0.68 -9.10
C GLY A 749 17.78 1.82 -8.96
N ALA A 750 17.29 3.03 -8.79
CA ALA A 750 18.14 4.20 -8.65
C ALA A 750 18.84 4.26 -7.28
N ALA A 751 20.05 4.83 -7.29
CA ALA A 751 20.76 5.13 -6.05
C ALA A 751 20.33 6.50 -5.51
N GLY A 752 19.94 6.55 -4.25
CA GLY A 752 19.64 7.78 -3.55
C GLY A 752 20.89 8.65 -3.30
N VAL A 753 20.70 9.78 -2.63
CA VAL A 753 21.80 10.73 -2.31
C VAL A 753 22.93 10.09 -1.50
N PRO A 754 22.68 9.19 -0.50
CA PRO A 754 23.78 8.52 0.23
C PRO A 754 24.57 7.50 -0.62
N GLY A 755 24.09 7.16 -1.82
CA GLY A 755 24.72 6.14 -2.67
C GLY A 755 24.78 4.78 -1.97
N GLN A 756 25.96 4.16 -1.93
CA GLN A 756 26.18 2.85 -1.28
C GLN A 756 26.07 2.89 0.26
N ASN A 757 25.92 4.06 0.86
CA ASN A 757 25.87 4.26 2.31
C ASN A 757 24.43 4.41 2.82
N GLY A 758 23.42 4.10 2.01
CA GLY A 758 22.01 4.12 2.36
C GLY A 758 21.19 3.23 1.44
N PRO A 759 19.86 3.11 1.70
CA PRO A 759 18.99 2.30 0.89
C PRO A 759 18.89 2.80 -0.55
N PHE A 760 18.84 1.85 -1.49
CA PHE A 760 18.50 2.07 -2.89
C PHE A 760 16.98 2.06 -3.07
N GLU A 761 16.54 2.42 -4.25
CA GLU A 761 15.12 2.50 -4.60
C GLU A 761 14.35 1.22 -4.29
N ASN A 762 14.87 0.03 -4.64
CA ASN A 762 14.19 -1.25 -4.36
C ASN A 762 13.88 -1.46 -2.87
N ILE A 763 14.75 -1.00 -1.97
CA ILE A 763 14.56 -1.12 -0.51
C ILE A 763 13.50 -0.13 -0.02
N LEU A 764 13.50 1.09 -0.57
CA LEU A 764 12.49 2.10 -0.26
C LEU A 764 11.10 1.67 -0.77
N ASN A 765 11.03 1.16 -2.01
CA ASN A 765 9.78 0.62 -2.60
C ASN A 765 9.21 -0.54 -1.79
N LEU A 766 10.09 -1.41 -1.27
CA LEU A 766 9.68 -2.52 -0.41
C LEU A 766 9.13 -2.01 0.93
N ALA A 767 9.77 -1.00 1.52
CA ALA A 767 9.31 -0.37 2.76
C ALA A 767 7.93 0.27 2.59
N ASP A 768 7.73 1.05 1.53
CA ASP A 768 6.43 1.62 1.16
C ASP A 768 5.37 0.52 1.01
N SER A 769 5.70 -0.55 0.29
CA SER A 769 4.77 -1.66 0.07
C SER A 769 4.37 -2.35 1.39
N TYR A 770 5.29 -2.53 2.34
CA TYR A 770 4.95 -3.06 3.65
C TYR A 770 4.10 -2.11 4.49
N ALA A 771 4.35 -0.80 4.40
CA ALA A 771 3.51 0.18 5.06
C ALA A 771 2.06 0.15 4.52
N ILE A 772 1.90 0.07 3.20
CA ILE A 772 0.59 -0.09 2.55
C ILE A 772 -0.06 -1.43 2.95
N GLU A 773 0.69 -2.55 2.89
CA GLU A 773 0.20 -3.88 3.26
C GLU A 773 -0.38 -3.87 4.67
N SER A 774 0.38 -3.37 5.63
CA SER A 774 -0.03 -3.28 7.02
C SER A 774 -1.35 -2.55 7.15
N ARG A 775 -1.46 -1.40 6.52
CA ARG A 775 -2.62 -0.54 6.60
C ARG A 775 -3.85 -1.16 5.95
N LEU A 776 -3.73 -1.64 4.73
CA LEU A 776 -4.84 -2.27 4.00
C LEU A 776 -5.30 -3.58 4.66
N THR A 777 -4.36 -4.36 5.21
CA THR A 777 -4.68 -5.60 5.94
C THR A 777 -5.46 -5.30 7.22
N ALA A 778 -5.08 -4.26 7.97
CA ALA A 778 -5.83 -3.82 9.14
C ALA A 778 -7.25 -3.41 8.79
N LEU A 779 -7.45 -2.79 7.62
CA LEU A 779 -8.78 -2.46 7.08
C LEU A 779 -9.53 -3.67 6.48
N GLY A 780 -8.95 -4.86 6.54
CA GLY A 780 -9.58 -6.12 6.13
C GLY A 780 -9.32 -6.57 4.71
N ALA A 781 -8.49 -5.87 3.93
CA ALA A 781 -8.09 -6.31 2.60
C ALA A 781 -7.22 -7.57 2.66
N LYS A 782 -7.31 -8.39 1.64
CA LYS A 782 -6.33 -9.43 1.37
C LYS A 782 -5.23 -8.83 0.50
N VAL A 783 -4.04 -8.67 1.07
CA VAL A 783 -2.92 -8.04 0.37
C VAL A 783 -1.89 -9.08 -0.04
N HIS A 784 -1.36 -8.93 -1.24
CA HIS A 784 -0.26 -9.73 -1.76
C HIS A 784 0.87 -8.79 -2.18
N VAL A 785 1.94 -8.74 -1.38
CA VAL A 785 3.22 -8.17 -1.81
C VAL A 785 3.86 -9.18 -2.75
N LEU A 786 4.08 -8.79 -4.01
CA LEU A 786 4.41 -9.73 -5.09
C LEU A 786 5.78 -10.38 -4.94
N HIS A 787 6.72 -9.67 -4.32
CA HIS A 787 8.04 -10.21 -3.98
C HIS A 787 8.65 -9.49 -2.77
N ASN A 788 9.61 -10.16 -2.14
CA ASN A 788 10.38 -9.65 -1.00
C ASN A 788 11.82 -9.40 -1.44
N ASN A 789 11.99 -8.49 -2.39
CA ASN A 789 13.27 -8.12 -3.00
C ASN A 789 13.96 -9.24 -3.81
N GLU A 790 13.20 -10.17 -4.39
CA GLU A 790 13.73 -11.14 -5.37
C GLU A 790 13.67 -10.59 -6.78
N ASN A 791 14.40 -11.23 -7.70
CA ASN A 791 14.30 -10.97 -9.14
C ASN A 791 12.92 -11.37 -9.67
N MET A 792 12.22 -10.42 -10.29
CA MET A 792 10.92 -10.65 -10.90
C MET A 792 10.78 -9.80 -12.15
N THR A 793 10.42 -10.44 -13.28
CA THR A 793 10.15 -9.72 -14.52
C THR A 793 8.83 -8.96 -14.47
N LEU A 794 8.68 -7.94 -15.30
CA LEU A 794 7.42 -7.17 -15.40
C LEU A 794 6.22 -8.05 -15.78
N ASN A 795 6.42 -9.08 -16.62
CA ASN A 795 5.36 -10.02 -16.97
C ASN A 795 4.92 -10.89 -15.78
N GLU A 796 5.88 -11.41 -15.01
CA GLU A 796 5.58 -12.21 -13.81
C GLU A 796 4.80 -11.41 -12.75
N ARG A 797 5.06 -10.11 -12.62
CA ARG A 797 4.30 -9.22 -11.70
C ARG A 797 2.82 -9.17 -12.09
N VAL A 798 2.53 -8.95 -13.36
CA VAL A 798 1.16 -8.90 -13.87
C VAL A 798 0.50 -10.28 -13.81
N GLU A 799 1.23 -11.34 -14.18
CA GLU A 799 0.73 -12.72 -14.12
C GLU A 799 0.32 -13.12 -12.70
N LEU A 800 1.14 -12.80 -11.69
CA LEU A 800 0.81 -13.05 -10.28
C LEU A 800 -0.42 -12.26 -9.83
N ALA A 801 -0.54 -10.99 -10.22
CA ALA A 801 -1.71 -10.19 -9.88
C ALA A 801 -3.01 -10.78 -10.47
N GLU A 802 -2.95 -11.29 -11.71
CA GLU A 802 -4.09 -12.00 -12.32
C GLU A 802 -4.37 -13.35 -11.65
N GLN A 803 -3.34 -14.11 -11.25
CA GLN A 803 -3.48 -15.37 -10.52
C GLN A 803 -4.14 -15.17 -9.14
N PHE A 804 -3.83 -14.08 -8.45
CA PHE A 804 -4.46 -13.71 -7.18
C PHE A 804 -5.87 -13.16 -7.37
N ASP A 805 -6.31 -12.96 -8.61
CA ASP A 805 -7.55 -12.27 -8.96
C ASP A 805 -7.67 -10.90 -8.25
N ALA A 806 -6.59 -10.11 -8.33
CA ALA A 806 -6.47 -8.82 -7.68
C ALA A 806 -7.58 -7.86 -8.12
N ASP A 807 -8.18 -7.17 -7.17
CA ASP A 807 -9.19 -6.13 -7.39
C ASP A 807 -8.56 -4.76 -7.63
N MET A 808 -7.25 -4.65 -7.34
CA MET A 808 -6.45 -3.46 -7.49
C MET A 808 -4.98 -3.83 -7.56
N PHE A 809 -4.21 -3.09 -8.35
CA PHE A 809 -2.76 -3.23 -8.48
C PHE A 809 -2.09 -1.88 -8.22
N ILE A 810 -1.13 -1.85 -7.30
CA ILE A 810 -0.37 -0.66 -6.93
C ILE A 810 1.12 -0.99 -6.98
N SER A 811 1.87 -0.33 -7.87
CA SER A 811 3.32 -0.43 -7.97
C SER A 811 3.96 0.77 -7.30
N SER A 812 4.82 0.53 -6.31
CA SER A 812 5.53 1.56 -5.56
C SER A 812 6.93 1.78 -6.15
N HIS A 813 7.25 3.02 -6.45
CA HIS A 813 8.51 3.49 -7.02
C HIS A 813 8.96 4.83 -6.43
N HIS A 814 10.23 5.14 -6.64
CA HIS A 814 10.81 6.44 -6.35
C HIS A 814 11.61 6.95 -7.54
N ASN A 815 11.26 8.12 -7.99
CA ASN A 815 11.82 8.70 -9.20
C ASN A 815 13.30 9.13 -9.04
N SER A 816 14.00 9.22 -10.13
CA SER A 816 15.36 9.74 -10.20
C SER A 816 15.59 10.48 -11.52
N LEU A 817 16.55 11.41 -11.51
CA LEU A 817 16.97 12.15 -12.68
C LEU A 817 18.34 11.65 -13.16
N SER A 818 18.64 11.92 -14.43
CA SER A 818 19.99 11.77 -14.94
C SER A 818 20.98 12.58 -14.11
N GLU A 819 22.17 12.04 -13.85
CA GLU A 819 23.25 12.73 -13.14
C GLU A 819 23.73 14.01 -13.84
N THR A 820 23.26 14.31 -15.04
CA THR A 820 23.57 15.55 -15.76
C THR A 820 22.64 16.72 -15.42
N VAL A 821 21.63 16.49 -14.57
CA VAL A 821 20.60 17.46 -14.19
C VAL A 821 20.75 17.87 -12.72
N ASP A 822 20.40 19.11 -12.38
CA ASP A 822 20.37 19.58 -10.99
C ASP A 822 19.15 19.02 -10.27
N SER A 823 19.37 17.98 -9.47
CA SER A 823 18.29 17.30 -8.75
C SER A 823 17.71 18.12 -7.60
N ASN A 824 18.36 19.22 -7.17
CA ASN A 824 17.78 20.11 -6.15
C ASN A 824 16.54 20.87 -6.67
N GLU A 825 16.41 21.01 -7.99
CA GLU A 825 15.33 21.79 -8.63
C GLU A 825 14.05 20.97 -8.88
N VAL A 826 14.09 19.64 -8.67
CA VAL A 826 12.97 18.74 -9.00
C VAL A 826 12.58 17.92 -7.78
N SER A 827 11.31 17.96 -7.46
CA SER A 827 10.73 17.22 -6.33
C SER A 827 9.23 16.98 -6.56
N GLY A 828 8.65 16.02 -5.86
CA GLY A 828 7.22 15.79 -5.79
C GLY A 828 6.76 14.45 -6.35
N ILE A 829 5.49 14.17 -6.17
CA ILE A 829 4.82 12.92 -6.46
C ILE A 829 4.32 12.90 -7.91
N GLU A 830 4.46 11.77 -8.56
CA GLU A 830 3.89 11.48 -9.89
C GLU A 830 3.14 10.15 -9.81
N VAL A 831 1.95 10.09 -10.39
CA VAL A 831 1.17 8.85 -10.44
C VAL A 831 0.81 8.54 -11.88
N TYR A 832 1.14 7.33 -12.30
CA TYR A 832 0.93 6.87 -13.65
C TYR A 832 -0.14 5.78 -13.71
N TYR A 833 -0.98 5.87 -14.73
CA TYR A 833 -1.97 4.86 -15.08
C TYR A 833 -2.02 4.68 -16.60
N TYR A 834 -2.63 3.62 -17.10
CA TYR A 834 -2.81 3.44 -18.55
C TYR A 834 -4.27 3.39 -18.95
N ASN A 835 -5.08 2.53 -18.33
CA ASN A 835 -6.49 2.37 -18.66
C ASN A 835 -7.37 3.36 -17.89
N ASP A 836 -8.46 3.84 -18.50
CA ASP A 836 -9.36 4.85 -17.95
C ASP A 836 -9.96 4.47 -16.59
N GLN A 837 -10.22 3.17 -16.35
CA GLN A 837 -10.71 2.69 -15.05
C GLN A 837 -9.72 2.92 -13.90
N SER A 838 -8.45 3.17 -14.21
CA SER A 838 -7.38 3.42 -13.23
C SER A 838 -7.21 4.89 -12.88
N GLU A 839 -7.73 5.82 -13.71
CA GLU A 839 -7.57 7.27 -13.54
C GLU A 839 -8.02 7.74 -12.16
N LEU A 840 -9.23 7.36 -11.76
CA LEU A 840 -9.78 7.75 -10.45
C LEU A 840 -8.90 7.29 -9.28
N LEU A 841 -8.34 6.06 -9.36
CA LEU A 841 -7.44 5.55 -8.33
C LEU A 841 -6.14 6.37 -8.29
N ALA A 842 -5.55 6.65 -9.47
CA ALA A 842 -4.34 7.45 -9.58
C ALA A 842 -4.53 8.85 -8.99
N GLU A 843 -5.65 9.51 -9.32
CA GLU A 843 -6.01 10.82 -8.74
C GLU A 843 -6.13 10.76 -7.22
N LYS A 844 -6.86 9.77 -6.68
CA LYS A 844 -7.03 9.63 -5.23
C LYS A 844 -5.71 9.41 -4.51
N ILE A 845 -4.85 8.52 -5.03
CA ILE A 845 -3.53 8.27 -4.45
C ILE A 845 -2.67 9.54 -4.51
N GLY A 846 -2.60 10.20 -5.67
CA GLY A 846 -1.80 11.41 -5.83
C GLY A 846 -2.21 12.54 -4.86
N TRP A 847 -3.50 12.78 -4.70
CA TRP A 847 -4.01 13.81 -3.79
C TRP A 847 -3.83 13.44 -2.32
N SER A 848 -4.14 12.19 -1.92
CA SER A 848 -3.95 11.76 -0.53
C SER A 848 -2.47 11.80 -0.13
N LEU A 849 -1.57 11.35 -1.00
CA LEU A 849 -0.13 11.43 -0.75
C LEU A 849 0.35 12.89 -0.60
N ALA A 850 -0.12 13.79 -1.47
CA ALA A 850 0.27 15.20 -1.38
C ALA A 850 -0.24 15.85 -0.09
N GLU A 851 -1.46 15.52 0.34
CA GLU A 851 -2.05 16.03 1.58
C GLU A 851 -1.31 15.52 2.82
N ASP A 852 -1.07 14.21 2.91
CA ASP A 852 -0.52 13.58 4.12
C ASP A 852 1.00 13.79 4.25
N THR A 853 1.74 13.77 3.13
CA THR A 853 3.20 13.94 3.17
C THR A 853 3.63 15.41 3.07
N GLY A 854 2.75 16.31 2.65
CA GLY A 854 3.08 17.70 2.36
C GLY A 854 3.90 17.89 1.07
N ARG A 855 4.20 16.80 0.32
CA ARG A 855 4.92 16.87 -0.95
C ARG A 855 3.99 17.34 -2.06
N LYS A 856 4.54 18.00 -3.07
CA LYS A 856 3.76 18.51 -4.19
C LYS A 856 3.35 17.37 -5.11
N LEU A 857 2.06 17.21 -5.40
CA LEU A 857 1.61 16.44 -6.55
C LEU A 857 2.02 17.18 -7.84
N ARG A 858 2.86 16.57 -8.66
CA ARG A 858 3.29 17.11 -9.95
C ARG A 858 2.21 16.89 -10.99
N PHE A 859 1.79 15.65 -11.15
CA PHE A 859 0.70 15.24 -12.05
C PHE A 859 0.23 13.81 -11.76
N THR A 860 -0.94 13.49 -12.27
CA THR A 860 -1.39 12.14 -12.58
C THR A 860 -1.50 12.05 -14.10
N GLU A 861 -0.87 11.07 -14.72
CA GLU A 861 -0.73 11.01 -16.18
C GLU A 861 -0.95 9.62 -16.74
N GLN A 862 -1.64 9.56 -17.88
CA GLN A 862 -1.75 8.33 -18.65
C GLN A 862 -0.40 8.02 -19.29
N SER A 863 0.18 6.88 -18.93
CA SER A 863 1.49 6.45 -19.43
C SER A 863 1.60 4.91 -19.48
N TRP A 864 2.43 4.43 -20.38
CA TRP A 864 2.50 3.04 -20.80
C TRP A 864 3.54 2.20 -20.02
N TYR A 865 3.50 2.19 -18.73
CA TYR A 865 4.28 1.22 -17.99
C TYR A 865 3.65 -0.18 -18.08
N ARG A 866 4.49 -1.23 -18.26
CA ARG A 866 4.00 -2.59 -18.45
C ARG A 866 2.99 -3.01 -17.38
N VAL A 867 3.25 -2.66 -16.14
CA VAL A 867 2.41 -3.04 -14.99
C VAL A 867 1.10 -2.27 -14.92
N THR A 868 1.00 -1.08 -15.53
CA THR A 868 -0.26 -0.30 -15.56
C THR A 868 -1.22 -0.71 -16.68
N MET A 869 -0.79 -1.59 -17.59
CA MET A 869 -1.58 -2.00 -18.76
C MET A 869 -2.69 -3.02 -18.45
N MET A 870 -2.80 -3.49 -17.24
CA MET A 870 -3.84 -4.45 -16.83
C MET A 870 -5.23 -3.88 -17.07
N THR A 871 -6.12 -4.67 -17.68
CA THR A 871 -7.53 -4.29 -17.91
C THR A 871 -8.48 -4.88 -16.86
N GLY A 872 -8.08 -5.96 -16.17
CA GLY A 872 -8.91 -6.71 -15.23
C GLY A 872 -9.19 -6.00 -13.90
N CYS A 873 -8.40 -5.00 -13.56
CA CYS A 873 -8.59 -4.16 -12.36
C CYS A 873 -7.87 -2.81 -12.55
N PRO A 874 -8.17 -1.79 -11.74
CA PRO A 874 -7.37 -0.57 -11.68
C PRO A 874 -5.92 -0.89 -11.36
N ALA A 875 -5.00 -0.32 -12.13
CA ALA A 875 -3.56 -0.52 -11.99
C ALA A 875 -2.82 0.83 -12.10
N VAL A 876 -2.00 1.13 -11.10
CA VAL A 876 -1.25 2.39 -11.01
C VAL A 876 0.20 2.14 -10.66
N LEU A 877 1.08 3.05 -11.08
CA LEU A 877 2.47 3.15 -10.66
C LEU A 877 2.66 4.50 -9.97
N VAL A 878 3.19 4.48 -8.77
CA VAL A 878 3.36 5.63 -7.90
C VAL A 878 4.84 5.94 -7.73
N GLU A 879 5.26 7.08 -8.24
CA GLU A 879 6.57 7.69 -7.97
C GLU A 879 6.40 8.64 -6.79
N SER A 880 6.75 8.20 -5.59
CA SER A 880 6.43 8.91 -4.35
C SER A 880 7.29 10.14 -4.10
N GLY A 881 8.35 10.34 -4.88
CA GLY A 881 9.28 11.47 -4.82
C GLY A 881 10.61 11.14 -5.48
N TYR A 882 11.56 12.09 -5.47
CA TYR A 882 12.86 11.97 -6.16
C TYR A 882 13.98 11.63 -5.17
N ILE A 883 14.44 10.39 -5.18
CA ILE A 883 15.54 9.96 -4.27
C ILE A 883 16.89 10.56 -4.59
N CYS A 884 17.05 11.19 -5.76
CA CYS A 884 18.23 11.95 -6.13
C CYS A 884 18.25 13.39 -5.55
N ASN A 885 17.12 13.89 -5.01
CA ASN A 885 17.00 15.17 -4.34
C ASN A 885 17.37 15.05 -2.85
N PRO A 886 18.35 15.80 -2.33
CA PRO A 886 18.79 15.67 -0.94
C PRO A 886 17.69 15.87 0.12
N THR A 887 16.81 16.84 -0.08
CA THR A 887 15.73 17.15 0.86
C THR A 887 14.66 16.07 0.80
N GLU A 888 14.26 15.66 -0.40
CA GLU A 888 13.20 14.68 -0.57
C GLU A 888 13.64 13.26 -0.18
N TYR A 889 14.92 12.90 -0.40
CA TYR A 889 15.46 11.63 0.07
C TYR A 889 15.40 11.49 1.60
N GLU A 890 15.69 12.56 2.35
CA GLU A 890 15.57 12.53 3.80
C GLU A 890 14.15 12.25 4.27
N GLU A 891 13.17 12.87 3.59
CA GLU A 891 11.75 12.67 3.89
C GLU A 891 11.27 11.26 3.48
N ILE A 892 11.80 10.72 2.37
CA ILE A 892 11.46 9.39 1.86
C ILE A 892 12.06 8.29 2.76
N ALA A 893 13.32 8.42 3.15
CA ALA A 893 14.02 7.42 3.95
C ALA A 893 13.71 7.52 5.45
N ASP A 894 12.73 8.32 5.84
CA ASP A 894 12.23 8.42 7.21
C ASP A 894 11.13 7.36 7.46
N GLU A 895 11.31 6.56 8.49
CA GLU A 895 10.39 5.47 8.81
C GLU A 895 8.96 5.95 9.14
N TYR A 896 8.85 7.13 9.75
CA TYR A 896 7.55 7.76 10.03
C TYR A 896 6.87 8.22 8.74
N ALA A 897 7.63 8.78 7.79
CA ALA A 897 7.10 9.18 6.49
C ALA A 897 6.56 7.98 5.68
N MET A 898 7.18 6.80 5.82
CA MET A 898 6.67 5.55 5.23
C MET A 898 5.28 5.18 5.74
N PHE A 899 4.99 5.42 7.02
CA PHE A 899 3.65 5.16 7.56
C PHE A 899 2.63 6.18 7.08
N LYS A 900 3.00 7.46 6.94
CA LYS A 900 2.18 8.46 6.27
C LYS A 900 1.83 8.03 4.85
N TYR A 901 2.82 7.53 4.13
CA TYR A 901 2.62 6.98 2.78
C TYR A 901 1.61 5.83 2.78
N GLY A 902 1.77 4.84 3.66
CA GLY A 902 0.84 3.72 3.79
C GLY A 902 -0.58 4.16 4.16
N ASN A 903 -0.72 5.12 5.06
CA ASN A 903 -2.01 5.71 5.43
C ASN A 903 -2.67 6.42 4.24
N ALA A 904 -1.93 7.29 3.55
CA ALA A 904 -2.43 8.04 2.40
C ALA A 904 -2.95 7.13 1.29
N VAL A 905 -2.20 6.07 0.97
CA VAL A 905 -2.62 5.09 -0.05
C VAL A 905 -3.87 4.34 0.40
N ALA A 906 -3.96 3.93 1.66
CA ALA A 906 -5.13 3.23 2.18
C ALA A 906 -6.39 4.13 2.19
N ASP A 907 -6.25 5.39 2.57
CA ASP A 907 -7.35 6.37 2.51
C ASP A 907 -7.78 6.64 1.06
N ALA A 908 -6.85 6.70 0.12
CA ALA A 908 -7.15 6.79 -1.31
C ALA A 908 -7.95 5.57 -1.81
N VAL A 909 -7.59 4.37 -1.38
CA VAL A 909 -8.33 3.14 -1.71
C VAL A 909 -9.76 3.20 -1.16
N LEU A 910 -9.95 3.62 0.09
CA LEU A 910 -11.28 3.82 0.67
C LEU A 910 -12.09 4.87 -0.10
N GLN A 911 -11.46 5.99 -0.47
CA GLN A 911 -12.08 7.05 -1.28
C GLN A 911 -12.45 6.57 -2.69
N TYR A 912 -11.58 5.76 -3.32
CA TYR A 912 -11.87 5.17 -4.63
C TYR A 912 -13.17 4.37 -4.59
N PHE A 913 -13.34 3.47 -3.62
CA PHE A 913 -14.58 2.67 -3.50
C PHE A 913 -15.80 3.49 -3.05
N ALA A 914 -15.62 4.65 -2.45
CA ALA A 914 -16.70 5.54 -2.03
C ALA A 914 -17.24 6.42 -3.17
N ALA A 915 -16.45 6.65 -4.22
CA ALA A 915 -16.81 7.44 -5.40
C ALA A 915 -17.63 6.56 -6.41
#